data_a7eb0d506654bb84d2acbc134f750c37
#
_entry.id   a7eb0d506654bb84d2acbc134f750c37
#
_cell.length_a   1.000
_cell.length_b   1.000
_cell.length_c   1.000
_cell.angle_alpha   90.00
_cell.angle_beta   90.00
_cell.angle_gamma   90.00
#
_symmetry.space_group_name_H-M   'P 1'
#
loop_
_entity.id
_entity.type
_entity.pdbx_description
1 polymer ?
#
loop_
_entity_poly.entity_id
_entity_poly.type
_entity_poly.pdbx_seq_one_letter_code
_entity_poly.pdbx_strand_id
1 'polypeptide(L)'
;MNTSIVANEDSLNNEDYKGTLLVVDGHSLAFRAFYAISADNFSTKSGFATNAIWGFATMLSQVIEKEKPDKLAVAFDVKGGTFRNKLLPQYKGTREAAPEELIAQLPVIQKMLSALGVKYITKQGYEGDDIIATLATMGANAGYKTLVLSGDRDAFQLINNTINVLYPGRHFKDLKQMDPNAIVEKYNVTPSQYSDLAALRGETSDNIPGVPGVGDGYAAKWINQFGSLEGIIENASKITGKKGESLRESIDQIRLNKKVNTLVKDLDLGVSVSDLDFGNVNAASVGELFENLEFGTRTRRKILKEFTRGTKELLDENIKTMISAGSAHAENGVSTELNDSDDIEDVKTLLDKINVHNINSDSDADNWISIAKSCVEDLNDLYSTNSANLIRNDLECAKTIKENKELVVFAVEEKNNTSQFGIFAKALIILAGNDAAIVYANVLKSNSAIAYKLRDFIKKHESSVVLHDYKKHIALLTSLKIVEDNYSFSPLVDTRLASYLVDPDFKNENLCDMAEHVLNIHIDSSRLNAEPTQGKLDFDIDSSQDSKDQDSKEQDSQSQDNKELEKSMLETALVIRLLSKQYAKELDERKQTGLMVDVEMPVSRVLRKMEDTGAAVDMLRLMSMRDNFASEANFAQKMALDVAAKPINLQSPKQIQKLLFEDMGLKPTRRTKSGSYTTNAEALQELYSKIDPDEKPSQFLGALLKYRETNKLKQIVQSLIDAARYKDGRIHTTFEQTIAATGRLSSSDPNLQNIPNRNAAGREIRAAFVPGSGYEQLMSCDYSQVELRIMAHASADKTLIDAFQSGVDFHKFVASLVYRIPVEQVSADQRSHVKAMSYGLAYGLSTYGLAKQLGISPAAAEMLKEKYFNTFGAVHDYLESLVDKARKLGYTQTMFGRRRYFPKLNSTNRASREAAERAALNAPIQGSAADIMKLAMIRVDDDLRKANVKSRVILQIHDELVLEIAHGEADVVENIVKNAMEHTVELSVPLSVSTGVGADWQLAAH
;
A
#
# COMPACT_ATOMS: atom_id res chain seq x y z
N MET A 1 -9.14 -28.25 47.93
CA MET A 1 -9.85 -29.40 47.41
C MET A 1 -10.06 -29.12 45.92
N ASN A 2 -9.26 -29.77 45.11
CA ASN A 2 -9.37 -29.73 43.65
C ASN A 2 -10.51 -30.66 43.21
N THR A 3 -11.58 -30.12 42.69
CA THR A 3 -12.56 -30.91 41.94
C THR A 3 -12.38 -30.56 40.47
N SER A 4 -11.65 -31.43 39.77
CA SER A 4 -11.58 -31.50 38.33
C SER A 4 -12.96 -31.83 37.78
N ILE A 5 -13.57 -30.89 37.05
CA ILE A 5 -14.72 -31.15 36.16
C ILE A 5 -14.11 -31.77 34.90
N VAL A 6 -14.23 -33.08 34.83
CA VAL A 6 -13.99 -33.87 33.62
C VAL A 6 -15.18 -33.64 32.72
N ALA A 7 -15.04 -32.83 31.69
CA ALA A 7 -15.99 -32.79 30.59
C ALA A 7 -15.77 -34.06 29.73
N ASN A 8 -16.84 -34.80 29.51
CA ASN A 8 -16.87 -35.89 28.53
C ASN A 8 -16.56 -35.34 27.14
N GLU A 9 -15.49 -35.83 26.57
CA GLU A 9 -15.13 -35.65 25.18
C GLU A 9 -16.04 -36.57 24.34
N ASP A 10 -17.18 -36.08 23.88
CA ASP A 10 -17.76 -36.52 22.62
C ASP A 10 -17.49 -35.42 21.59
N SER A 11 -16.30 -35.39 21.01
CA SER A 11 -15.99 -34.67 19.80
C SER A 11 -16.67 -35.43 18.65
N LEU A 12 -17.86 -34.96 18.25
CA LEU A 12 -18.51 -35.38 17.01
C LEU A 12 -17.50 -35.07 15.85
N ASN A 13 -17.14 -36.11 15.11
CA ASN A 13 -16.31 -35.96 13.91
C ASN A 13 -17.08 -35.16 12.85
N ASN A 14 -16.36 -34.47 11.96
CA ASN A 14 -16.95 -33.68 10.86
C ASN A 14 -17.92 -34.48 9.94
N GLU A 15 -17.97 -35.80 10.07
CA GLU A 15 -18.83 -36.71 9.29
C GLU A 15 -20.30 -36.75 9.78
N ASP A 16 -20.61 -36.14 10.94
CA ASP A 16 -21.94 -36.19 11.55
C ASP A 16 -22.90 -35.04 11.14
N TYR A 17 -22.39 -34.01 10.44
CA TYR A 17 -23.22 -32.87 10.02
C TYR A 17 -23.66 -32.99 8.55
N LYS A 18 -24.90 -32.50 8.26
CA LYS A 18 -25.43 -32.41 6.86
C LYS A 18 -24.66 -31.42 5.98
N GLY A 19 -23.81 -30.60 6.58
CA GLY A 19 -23.04 -29.55 5.93
C GLY A 19 -22.83 -28.34 6.85
N THR A 20 -22.37 -27.24 6.30
CA THR A 20 -22.11 -26.00 7.03
C THR A 20 -23.06 -24.88 6.61
N LEU A 21 -23.71 -24.23 7.59
CA LEU A 21 -24.50 -23.01 7.39
C LEU A 21 -23.68 -21.80 7.86
N LEU A 22 -23.48 -20.80 6.99
CA LEU A 22 -22.90 -19.50 7.34
C LEU A 22 -24.01 -18.45 7.49
N VAL A 23 -24.13 -17.86 8.69
CA VAL A 23 -25.03 -16.76 9.01
C VAL A 23 -24.22 -15.49 9.22
N VAL A 24 -24.51 -14.43 8.48
CA VAL A 24 -23.70 -13.20 8.43
C VAL A 24 -24.48 -12.02 8.98
N ASP A 25 -23.82 -11.27 9.87
CA ASP A 25 -24.29 -9.95 10.31
C ASP A 25 -23.97 -8.91 9.21
N GLY A 26 -25.02 -8.56 8.43
CA GLY A 26 -24.90 -7.68 7.28
C GLY A 26 -24.53 -6.24 7.66
N HIS A 27 -25.06 -5.72 8.77
CA HIS A 27 -24.71 -4.38 9.22
C HIS A 27 -23.26 -4.33 9.75
N SER A 28 -22.88 -5.25 10.63
CA SER A 28 -21.52 -5.33 11.17
C SER A 28 -20.47 -5.43 10.05
N LEU A 29 -20.71 -6.28 9.04
CA LEU A 29 -19.82 -6.44 7.91
C LEU A 29 -19.76 -5.18 7.03
N ALA A 30 -20.91 -4.53 6.75
CA ALA A 30 -20.98 -3.29 5.95
C ALA A 30 -20.28 -2.12 6.65
N PHE A 31 -20.50 -1.93 7.96
CA PHE A 31 -19.80 -0.93 8.75
C PHE A 31 -18.30 -1.16 8.74
N ARG A 32 -17.88 -2.41 8.94
CA ARG A 32 -16.47 -2.76 8.92
C ARG A 32 -15.82 -2.48 7.56
N ALA A 33 -16.48 -2.83 6.47
CA ALA A 33 -16.04 -2.55 5.11
C ALA A 33 -15.89 -1.04 4.86
N PHE A 34 -16.89 -0.27 5.28
CA PHE A 34 -16.89 1.19 5.12
C PHE A 34 -15.71 1.88 5.82
N TYR A 35 -15.41 1.49 7.07
CA TYR A 35 -14.32 2.09 7.84
C TYR A 35 -12.92 1.51 7.54
N ALA A 36 -12.85 0.31 6.97
CA ALA A 36 -11.57 -0.30 6.57
C ALA A 36 -11.04 0.27 5.25
N ILE A 37 -11.92 0.79 4.39
CA ILE A 37 -11.61 1.22 3.03
C ILE A 37 -12.02 2.69 2.87
N SER A 38 -11.10 3.54 2.38
CA SER A 38 -11.41 4.95 2.17
C SER A 38 -12.35 5.14 0.97
N ALA A 39 -13.45 5.88 1.16
CA ALA A 39 -14.34 6.27 0.06
C ALA A 39 -13.64 7.13 -1.01
N ASP A 40 -12.55 7.83 -0.66
CA ASP A 40 -11.77 8.63 -1.60
C ASP A 40 -11.18 7.77 -2.76
N ASN A 41 -10.96 6.47 -2.53
CA ASN A 41 -10.41 5.55 -3.52
C ASN A 41 -11.46 4.62 -4.15
N PHE A 42 -12.69 4.64 -3.63
CA PHE A 42 -13.79 3.76 -4.03
C PHE A 42 -15.07 4.57 -4.17
N SER A 43 -15.18 5.28 -5.29
CA SER A 43 -16.39 6.01 -5.70
C SER A 43 -16.51 6.01 -7.22
N THR A 44 -17.75 6.03 -7.71
CA THR A 44 -18.02 6.18 -9.15
C THR A 44 -17.62 7.57 -9.65
N LYS A 45 -17.51 7.75 -10.95
CA LYS A 45 -17.26 9.06 -11.60
C LYS A 45 -18.32 10.09 -11.21
N SER A 46 -19.54 9.65 -10.93
CA SER A 46 -20.63 10.51 -10.42
C SER A 46 -20.48 10.90 -8.95
N GLY A 47 -19.49 10.35 -8.23
CA GLY A 47 -19.23 10.63 -6.81
C GLY A 47 -19.98 9.74 -5.82
N PHE A 48 -20.69 8.70 -6.27
CA PHE A 48 -21.31 7.73 -5.37
C PHE A 48 -20.24 6.84 -4.73
N ALA A 49 -20.18 6.82 -3.38
CA ALA A 49 -19.23 5.98 -2.64
C ALA A 49 -19.55 4.49 -2.81
N THR A 50 -18.56 3.68 -3.13
CA THR A 50 -18.71 2.23 -3.37
C THR A 50 -17.84 1.37 -2.45
N ASN A 51 -17.11 1.99 -1.52
CA ASN A 51 -16.17 1.35 -0.61
C ASN A 51 -16.81 0.27 0.29
N ALA A 52 -18.01 0.53 0.83
CA ALA A 52 -18.70 -0.46 1.65
C ALA A 52 -19.20 -1.64 0.82
N ILE A 53 -19.70 -1.40 -0.40
CA ILE A 53 -20.19 -2.44 -1.31
C ILE A 53 -19.04 -3.36 -1.73
N TRP A 54 -17.96 -2.76 -2.19
CA TRP A 54 -16.76 -3.49 -2.61
C TRP A 54 -16.14 -4.29 -1.46
N GLY A 55 -15.97 -3.64 -0.30
CA GLY A 55 -15.40 -4.28 0.88
C GLY A 55 -16.27 -5.40 1.41
N PHE A 56 -17.60 -5.22 1.43
CA PHE A 56 -18.57 -6.25 1.83
C PHE A 56 -18.45 -7.48 0.95
N ALA A 57 -18.51 -7.30 -0.37
CA ALA A 57 -18.42 -8.39 -1.34
C ALA A 57 -17.08 -9.15 -1.21
N THR A 58 -15.97 -8.42 -1.10
CA THR A 58 -14.63 -9.01 -0.99
C THR A 58 -14.43 -9.75 0.33
N MET A 59 -14.90 -9.18 1.45
CA MET A 59 -14.79 -9.82 2.77
C MET A 59 -15.66 -11.08 2.84
N LEU A 60 -16.88 -11.04 2.31
CA LEU A 60 -17.76 -12.20 2.28
C LEU A 60 -17.20 -13.31 1.37
N SER A 61 -16.67 -12.97 0.19
CA SER A 61 -15.96 -13.92 -0.69
C SER A 61 -14.82 -14.64 0.02
N GLN A 62 -13.99 -13.92 0.81
CA GLN A 62 -12.89 -14.53 1.57
C GLN A 62 -13.38 -15.54 2.62
N VAL A 63 -14.51 -15.26 3.26
CA VAL A 63 -15.10 -16.20 4.24
C VAL A 63 -15.67 -17.43 3.54
N ILE A 64 -16.35 -17.24 2.40
CA ILE A 64 -16.88 -18.37 1.59
C ILE A 64 -15.74 -19.26 1.09
N GLU A 65 -14.66 -18.67 0.57
CA GLU A 65 -13.46 -19.39 0.10
C GLU A 65 -12.84 -20.25 1.20
N LYS A 66 -12.73 -19.68 2.42
CA LYS A 66 -12.10 -20.35 3.56
C LYS A 66 -12.98 -21.42 4.20
N GLU A 67 -14.21 -21.07 4.51
CA GLU A 67 -15.12 -21.93 5.31
C GLU A 67 -15.97 -22.87 4.45
N LYS A 68 -16.08 -22.63 3.14
CA LYS A 68 -16.82 -23.43 2.14
C LYS A 68 -18.23 -23.82 2.60
N PRO A 69 -19.09 -22.87 2.99
CA PRO A 69 -20.38 -23.18 3.56
C PRO A 69 -21.33 -23.79 2.51
N ASP A 70 -22.21 -24.68 2.93
CA ASP A 70 -23.27 -25.29 2.07
C ASP A 70 -24.48 -24.40 1.93
N LYS A 71 -24.77 -23.62 2.96
CA LYS A 71 -25.88 -22.68 3.07
C LYS A 71 -25.39 -21.34 3.53
N LEU A 72 -26.04 -20.26 3.07
CA LEU A 72 -25.65 -18.87 3.37
C LEU A 72 -26.89 -17.98 3.59
N ALA A 73 -26.88 -17.22 4.67
CA ALA A 73 -27.87 -16.18 4.92
C ALA A 73 -27.25 -14.92 5.50
N VAL A 74 -27.75 -13.74 5.15
CA VAL A 74 -27.29 -12.44 5.66
C VAL A 74 -28.46 -11.75 6.37
N ALA A 75 -28.27 -11.34 7.62
CA ALA A 75 -29.28 -10.61 8.40
C ALA A 75 -29.03 -9.10 8.35
N PHE A 76 -30.10 -8.32 8.23
CA PHE A 76 -30.03 -6.85 8.29
C PHE A 76 -31.10 -6.28 9.24
N ASP A 77 -30.71 -5.21 9.96
CA ASP A 77 -31.64 -4.39 10.73
C ASP A 77 -32.61 -3.62 9.81
N VAL A 78 -33.77 -3.32 10.32
CA VAL A 78 -34.78 -2.47 9.68
C VAL A 78 -34.86 -1.13 10.41
N LYS A 79 -35.10 -0.04 9.68
CA LYS A 79 -35.37 1.25 10.30
C LYS A 79 -36.62 1.19 11.18
N GLY A 80 -36.48 1.64 12.42
CA GLY A 80 -37.57 1.73 13.38
C GLY A 80 -37.17 1.21 14.76
N GLY A 81 -37.98 1.49 15.76
CA GLY A 81 -37.72 1.03 17.13
C GLY A 81 -38.01 -0.45 17.28
N THR A 82 -37.27 -1.14 18.13
CA THR A 82 -37.44 -2.56 18.45
C THR A 82 -38.13 -2.73 19.81
N PHE A 83 -38.42 -3.95 20.22
CA PHE A 83 -38.94 -4.22 21.55
C PHE A 83 -37.95 -3.77 22.65
N ARG A 84 -36.64 -3.74 22.38
CA ARG A 84 -35.61 -3.26 23.32
C ARG A 84 -35.78 -1.79 23.64
N ASN A 85 -36.11 -0.95 22.66
CA ASN A 85 -36.38 0.49 22.90
C ASN A 85 -37.66 0.69 23.75
N LYS A 86 -38.62 -0.25 23.69
CA LYS A 86 -39.82 -0.19 24.57
C LYS A 86 -39.47 -0.59 26.00
N LEU A 87 -38.54 -1.54 26.19
CA LEU A 87 -38.07 -1.99 27.50
C LEU A 87 -37.10 -0.98 28.14
N LEU A 88 -36.20 -0.42 27.36
CA LEU A 88 -35.16 0.52 27.78
C LEU A 88 -35.10 1.70 26.79
N PRO A 89 -35.84 2.81 27.03
CA PRO A 89 -35.95 3.91 26.09
C PRO A 89 -34.58 4.54 25.65
N GLN A 90 -33.59 4.49 26.53
CA GLN A 90 -32.24 5.00 26.24
C GLN A 90 -31.33 3.98 25.49
N TYR A 91 -31.84 2.79 25.15
CA TYR A 91 -31.07 1.76 24.45
C TYR A 91 -30.56 2.28 23.12
N LYS A 92 -29.24 2.16 22.89
CA LYS A 92 -28.50 2.70 21.73
C LYS A 92 -28.64 4.21 21.51
N GLY A 93 -29.20 4.95 22.48
CA GLY A 93 -29.49 6.40 22.35
C GLY A 93 -28.23 7.29 22.26
N THR A 94 -27.06 6.78 22.63
CA THR A 94 -25.77 7.49 22.53
C THR A 94 -24.99 7.15 21.27
N ARG A 95 -25.50 6.27 20.41
CA ARG A 95 -24.83 5.90 19.14
C ARG A 95 -24.93 7.10 18.17
N GLU A 96 -23.81 7.47 17.58
CA GLU A 96 -23.78 8.44 16.47
C GLU A 96 -24.55 7.86 15.26
N ALA A 97 -25.22 8.73 14.52
CA ALA A 97 -25.88 8.33 13.28
C ALA A 97 -24.85 7.78 12.28
N ALA A 98 -25.22 6.70 11.58
CA ALA A 98 -24.39 6.16 10.53
C ALA A 98 -24.14 7.22 9.44
N PRO A 99 -22.95 7.28 8.83
CA PRO A 99 -22.66 8.19 7.73
C PRO A 99 -23.68 8.04 6.59
N GLU A 100 -24.13 9.15 6.02
CA GLU A 100 -25.12 9.14 4.92
C GLU A 100 -24.62 8.32 3.72
N GLU A 101 -23.32 8.38 3.44
CA GLU A 101 -22.66 7.61 2.38
C GLU A 101 -22.76 6.10 2.62
N LEU A 102 -22.69 5.63 3.87
CA LEU A 102 -22.89 4.22 4.19
C LEU A 102 -24.38 3.84 4.07
N ILE A 103 -25.27 4.68 4.57
CA ILE A 103 -26.73 4.44 4.49
C ILE A 103 -27.17 4.28 3.03
N ALA A 104 -26.61 5.10 2.11
CA ALA A 104 -26.88 5.02 0.68
C ALA A 104 -26.40 3.71 0.04
N GLN A 105 -25.36 3.08 0.57
CA GLN A 105 -24.77 1.83 0.05
C GLN A 105 -25.52 0.57 0.53
N LEU A 106 -26.19 0.59 1.68
CA LEU A 106 -26.88 -0.60 2.22
C LEU A 106 -27.94 -1.20 1.29
N PRO A 107 -28.85 -0.44 0.65
CA PRO A 107 -29.78 -0.99 -0.32
C PRO A 107 -29.09 -1.61 -1.55
N VAL A 108 -27.94 -1.06 -1.95
CA VAL A 108 -27.16 -1.58 -3.08
C VAL A 108 -26.48 -2.91 -2.70
N ILE A 109 -25.97 -3.03 -1.47
CA ILE A 109 -25.47 -4.32 -0.92
C ILE A 109 -26.57 -5.38 -0.94
N GLN A 110 -27.79 -5.05 -0.52
CA GLN A 110 -28.92 -5.97 -0.55
C GLN A 110 -29.29 -6.39 -1.98
N LYS A 111 -29.30 -5.43 -2.94
CA LYS A 111 -29.51 -5.71 -4.37
C LYS A 111 -28.41 -6.63 -4.91
N MET A 112 -27.16 -6.39 -4.53
CA MET A 112 -26.02 -7.22 -4.92
C MET A 112 -26.16 -8.65 -4.39
N LEU A 113 -26.51 -8.84 -3.13
CA LEU A 113 -26.76 -10.17 -2.54
C LEU A 113 -27.84 -10.92 -3.29
N SER A 114 -28.96 -10.25 -3.62
CA SER A 114 -30.03 -10.86 -4.42
C SER A 114 -29.57 -11.29 -5.81
N ALA A 115 -28.75 -10.46 -6.49
CA ALA A 115 -28.19 -10.79 -7.80
C ALA A 115 -27.18 -11.96 -7.71
N LEU A 116 -26.45 -12.07 -6.60
CA LEU A 116 -25.53 -13.18 -6.31
C LEU A 116 -26.26 -14.45 -5.81
N GLY A 117 -27.59 -14.45 -5.78
CA GLY A 117 -28.38 -15.60 -5.33
C GLY A 117 -28.32 -15.86 -3.83
N VAL A 118 -27.99 -14.84 -3.03
CA VAL A 118 -27.89 -14.95 -1.56
C VAL A 118 -29.14 -14.37 -0.90
N LYS A 119 -29.72 -15.13 -0.01
CA LYS A 119 -30.87 -14.67 0.81
C LYS A 119 -30.39 -13.68 1.86
N TYR A 120 -30.96 -12.47 1.85
CA TYR A 120 -30.87 -11.57 3.00
C TYR A 120 -32.24 -11.47 3.70
N ILE A 121 -32.22 -11.34 5.02
CA ILE A 121 -33.39 -11.44 5.87
C ILE A 121 -33.48 -10.22 6.77
N THR A 122 -34.71 -9.69 6.86
CA THR A 122 -35.07 -8.57 7.74
C THR A 122 -36.35 -8.88 8.47
N LYS A 123 -36.56 -8.37 9.70
CA LYS A 123 -37.80 -8.55 10.46
C LYS A 123 -38.17 -7.25 11.19
N GLN A 124 -39.36 -6.72 10.92
CA GLN A 124 -39.82 -5.49 11.56
C GLN A 124 -39.99 -5.71 13.09
N GLY A 125 -39.45 -4.77 13.89
CA GLY A 125 -39.58 -4.79 15.34
C GLY A 125 -38.49 -5.60 16.08
N TYR A 126 -37.59 -6.27 15.33
CA TYR A 126 -36.45 -7.03 15.84
C TYR A 126 -35.14 -6.54 15.24
N GLU A 127 -34.02 -6.86 15.87
CA GLU A 127 -32.68 -6.50 15.41
C GLU A 127 -32.06 -7.64 14.57
N GLY A 128 -31.07 -7.33 13.78
CA GLY A 128 -30.29 -8.30 13.00
C GLY A 128 -29.76 -9.44 13.87
N ASP A 129 -29.35 -9.14 15.10
CA ASP A 129 -28.84 -10.12 16.06
C ASP A 129 -29.92 -11.19 16.45
N ASP A 130 -31.21 -10.82 16.57
CA ASP A 130 -32.31 -11.76 16.81
C ASP A 130 -32.55 -12.66 15.59
N ILE A 131 -32.43 -12.10 14.38
CA ILE A 131 -32.50 -12.85 13.12
C ILE A 131 -31.35 -13.85 13.04
N ILE A 132 -30.12 -13.43 13.34
CA ILE A 132 -28.92 -14.28 13.39
C ILE A 132 -29.10 -15.40 14.40
N ALA A 133 -29.59 -15.10 15.59
CA ALA A 133 -29.82 -16.08 16.64
C ALA A 133 -30.87 -17.15 16.23
N THR A 134 -31.95 -16.70 15.57
CA THR A 134 -32.98 -17.60 15.05
C THR A 134 -32.45 -18.49 13.93
N LEU A 135 -31.73 -17.91 12.92
CA LEU A 135 -31.13 -18.67 11.82
C LEU A 135 -30.10 -19.69 12.30
N ALA A 136 -29.26 -19.27 13.25
CA ALA A 136 -28.22 -20.15 13.81
C ALA A 136 -28.87 -21.34 14.56
N THR A 137 -29.94 -21.08 15.33
CA THR A 137 -30.70 -22.12 16.02
C THR A 137 -31.40 -23.05 15.03
N MET A 138 -32.02 -22.51 13.97
CA MET A 138 -32.64 -23.30 12.90
C MET A 138 -31.64 -24.23 12.21
N GLY A 139 -30.41 -23.71 11.89
CA GLY A 139 -29.35 -24.50 11.27
C GLY A 139 -28.91 -25.67 12.17
N ALA A 140 -28.64 -25.39 13.44
CA ALA A 140 -28.26 -26.41 14.41
C ALA A 140 -29.32 -27.49 14.56
N ASN A 141 -30.62 -27.09 14.69
CA ASN A 141 -31.73 -28.02 14.80
C ASN A 141 -31.96 -28.86 13.51
N ALA A 142 -31.58 -28.33 12.35
CA ALA A 142 -31.65 -29.05 11.08
C ALA A 142 -30.43 -29.98 10.84
N GLY A 143 -29.43 -30.01 11.75
CA GLY A 143 -28.23 -30.86 11.69
C GLY A 143 -27.08 -30.27 10.88
N TYR A 144 -27.01 -28.94 10.74
CA TYR A 144 -25.87 -28.24 10.11
C TYR A 144 -24.89 -27.73 11.18
N LYS A 145 -23.59 -27.81 10.91
CA LYS A 145 -22.59 -27.02 11.61
C LYS A 145 -22.84 -25.55 11.27
N THR A 146 -23.07 -24.71 12.27
CA THR A 146 -23.43 -23.32 12.02
C THR A 146 -22.32 -22.37 12.43
N LEU A 147 -21.90 -21.53 11.48
CA LEU A 147 -20.90 -20.48 11.65
C LEU A 147 -21.60 -19.12 11.61
N VAL A 148 -21.46 -18.33 12.66
CA VAL A 148 -22.00 -16.97 12.74
C VAL A 148 -20.87 -15.96 12.53
N LEU A 149 -20.88 -15.19 11.45
CA LEU A 149 -19.93 -14.09 11.21
C LEU A 149 -20.53 -12.80 11.78
N SER A 150 -20.07 -12.39 12.97
CA SER A 150 -20.46 -11.12 13.60
C SER A 150 -19.31 -10.51 14.40
N GLY A 151 -19.22 -9.18 14.39
CA GLY A 151 -18.35 -8.39 15.25
C GLY A 151 -18.99 -8.07 16.62
N ASP A 152 -20.24 -8.45 16.84
CA ASP A 152 -20.92 -8.25 18.10
C ASP A 152 -20.65 -9.42 19.06
N ARG A 153 -20.39 -9.09 20.34
CA ARG A 153 -20.12 -10.07 21.38
C ARG A 153 -21.40 -10.74 21.90
N ASP A 154 -22.55 -10.12 21.66
CA ASP A 154 -23.83 -10.71 22.06
C ASP A 154 -24.09 -12.05 21.38
N ALA A 155 -23.52 -12.25 20.17
CA ALA A 155 -23.54 -13.54 19.49
C ALA A 155 -22.85 -14.68 20.28
N PHE A 156 -21.99 -14.39 21.27
CA PHE A 156 -21.32 -15.42 22.06
C PHE A 156 -22.28 -16.27 22.93
N GLN A 157 -23.46 -15.76 23.27
CA GLN A 157 -24.52 -16.54 23.94
C GLN A 157 -25.14 -17.65 23.08
N LEU A 158 -24.83 -17.66 21.77
CA LEU A 158 -25.30 -18.67 20.82
C LEU A 158 -24.39 -19.89 20.76
N ILE A 159 -23.12 -19.72 21.16
CA ILE A 159 -22.09 -20.74 21.00
C ILE A 159 -22.41 -22.00 21.77
N ASN A 160 -22.28 -23.14 21.08
CA ASN A 160 -22.38 -24.49 21.62
C ASN A 160 -21.55 -25.45 20.74
N ASN A 161 -21.72 -26.75 20.89
CA ASN A 161 -20.96 -27.74 20.11
C ASN A 161 -21.29 -27.69 18.60
N THR A 162 -22.43 -27.11 18.19
CA THR A 162 -22.87 -27.04 16.79
C THR A 162 -22.73 -25.62 16.21
N ILE A 163 -22.83 -24.58 17.04
CA ILE A 163 -22.79 -23.16 16.64
C ILE A 163 -21.49 -22.54 17.12
N ASN A 164 -20.69 -22.01 16.21
CA ASN A 164 -19.49 -21.24 16.50
C ASN A 164 -19.58 -19.82 15.92
N VAL A 165 -18.86 -18.87 16.53
CA VAL A 165 -18.82 -17.48 16.06
C VAL A 165 -17.46 -17.18 15.42
N LEU A 166 -17.48 -16.73 14.17
CA LEU A 166 -16.33 -16.17 13.49
C LEU A 166 -16.23 -14.69 13.89
N TYR A 167 -15.36 -14.41 14.86
CA TYR A 167 -15.18 -13.08 15.42
C TYR A 167 -14.01 -12.37 14.75
N PRO A 168 -14.22 -11.23 14.05
CA PRO A 168 -13.16 -10.55 13.35
C PRO A 168 -12.18 -9.86 14.32
N GLY A 169 -10.88 -10.10 14.14
CA GLY A 169 -9.80 -9.43 14.87
C GLY A 169 -9.57 -7.97 14.42
N ARG A 170 -8.38 -7.44 14.67
CA ARG A 170 -8.02 -6.08 14.26
C ARG A 170 -8.03 -5.94 12.72
N HIS A 171 -7.51 -6.92 12.01
CA HIS A 171 -7.63 -7.06 10.57
C HIS A 171 -8.66 -8.14 10.24
N PHE A 172 -9.41 -7.98 9.14
CA PHE A 172 -10.45 -8.94 8.76
C PHE A 172 -9.87 -10.34 8.46
N LYS A 173 -8.62 -10.42 8.00
CA LYS A 173 -7.90 -11.69 7.80
C LYS A 173 -7.68 -12.47 9.10
N ASP A 174 -7.73 -11.81 10.26
CA ASP A 174 -7.54 -12.41 11.58
C ASP A 174 -8.88 -12.88 12.18
N LEU A 175 -9.70 -13.62 11.43
CA LEU A 175 -10.92 -14.22 11.93
C LEU A 175 -10.60 -15.29 12.98
N LYS A 176 -11.08 -15.07 14.21
CA LYS A 176 -10.97 -16.03 15.31
C LYS A 176 -12.27 -16.83 15.42
N GLN A 177 -12.17 -18.14 15.33
CA GLN A 177 -13.29 -18.99 15.65
C GLN A 177 -13.43 -19.07 17.18
N MET A 178 -14.58 -18.63 17.65
CA MET A 178 -14.97 -18.69 19.06
C MET A 178 -15.89 -19.89 19.25
N ASP A 179 -15.38 -20.86 19.96
CA ASP A 179 -16.06 -22.08 20.41
C ASP A 179 -16.31 -22.04 21.92
N PRO A 180 -16.95 -23.03 22.54
CA PRO A 180 -17.20 -23.05 23.97
C PRO A 180 -15.93 -22.91 24.83
N ASN A 181 -14.83 -23.55 24.42
CA ASN A 181 -13.56 -23.51 25.15
C ASN A 181 -12.93 -22.10 25.09
N ALA A 182 -12.94 -21.46 23.94
CA ALA A 182 -12.44 -20.09 23.77
C ALA A 182 -13.22 -19.07 24.61
N ILE A 183 -14.53 -19.26 24.84
CA ILE A 183 -15.32 -18.40 25.72
C ILE A 183 -14.93 -18.63 27.19
N VAL A 184 -14.80 -19.88 27.61
CA VAL A 184 -14.38 -20.22 28.98
C VAL A 184 -12.96 -19.67 29.25
N GLU A 185 -12.01 -19.87 28.34
CA GLU A 185 -10.64 -19.37 28.47
C GLU A 185 -10.61 -17.85 28.61
N LYS A 186 -11.37 -17.15 27.80
CA LYS A 186 -11.30 -15.69 27.72
C LYS A 186 -12.12 -14.97 28.78
N TYR A 187 -13.30 -15.48 29.13
CA TYR A 187 -14.25 -14.79 30.01
C TYR A 187 -14.50 -15.52 31.34
N ASN A 188 -13.98 -16.74 31.48
CA ASN A 188 -14.16 -17.60 32.66
C ASN A 188 -15.64 -17.87 32.99
N VAL A 189 -16.51 -17.97 31.95
CA VAL A 189 -17.92 -18.36 32.00
C VAL A 189 -18.25 -19.23 30.78
N THR A 190 -19.29 -20.04 30.87
CA THR A 190 -19.82 -20.80 29.72
C THR A 190 -20.57 -19.86 28.76
N PRO A 191 -20.70 -20.22 27.44
CA PRO A 191 -21.49 -19.43 26.53
C PRO A 191 -22.93 -19.16 26.98
N SER A 192 -23.59 -20.14 27.63
CA SER A 192 -24.93 -19.97 28.17
C SER A 192 -25.04 -18.95 29.31
N GLN A 193 -23.91 -18.69 30.00
CA GLN A 193 -23.77 -17.71 31.07
C GLN A 193 -23.33 -16.33 30.56
N TYR A 194 -23.02 -16.20 29.26
CA TYR A 194 -22.46 -14.95 28.72
C TYR A 194 -23.47 -13.78 28.84
N SER A 195 -24.76 -14.02 28.60
CA SER A 195 -25.77 -12.98 28.79
C SER A 195 -25.96 -12.54 30.23
N ASP A 196 -25.66 -13.41 31.24
CA ASP A 196 -25.61 -13.05 32.67
C ASP A 196 -24.41 -12.13 32.97
N LEU A 197 -23.26 -12.47 32.39
CA LEU A 197 -22.05 -11.66 32.49
C LEU A 197 -22.26 -10.26 31.89
N ALA A 198 -22.87 -10.19 30.69
CA ALA A 198 -23.20 -8.93 30.03
C ALA A 198 -24.17 -8.09 30.84
N ALA A 199 -25.21 -8.70 31.44
CA ALA A 199 -26.20 -8.03 32.30
C ALA A 199 -25.58 -7.40 33.53
N LEU A 200 -24.62 -8.08 34.17
CA LEU A 200 -23.89 -7.56 35.36
C LEU A 200 -22.90 -6.48 35.00
N ARG A 201 -22.13 -6.65 33.93
CA ARG A 201 -21.10 -5.71 33.47
C ARG A 201 -21.72 -4.42 32.90
N GLY A 202 -22.90 -4.55 32.28
CA GLY A 202 -23.46 -3.53 31.41
C GLY A 202 -22.74 -3.43 30.05
N GLU A 203 -23.27 -2.63 29.16
CA GLU A 203 -22.71 -2.40 27.81
C GLU A 203 -22.76 -0.93 27.43
N THR A 204 -21.60 -0.28 27.50
CA THR A 204 -21.49 1.17 27.26
C THR A 204 -21.80 1.51 25.78
N SER A 205 -21.48 0.64 24.83
CA SER A 205 -21.80 0.80 23.41
C SER A 205 -23.29 0.88 23.12
N ASP A 206 -24.11 0.20 23.94
CA ASP A 206 -25.57 0.11 23.81
C ASP A 206 -26.32 0.94 24.85
N ASN A 207 -25.55 1.74 25.62
CA ASN A 207 -26.09 2.55 26.70
C ASN A 207 -26.85 1.74 27.77
N ILE A 208 -26.35 0.54 28.07
CA ILE A 208 -26.89 -0.35 29.10
C ILE A 208 -26.01 -0.22 30.36
N PRO A 209 -26.54 0.35 31.48
CA PRO A 209 -25.76 0.51 32.69
C PRO A 209 -25.59 -0.81 33.42
N GLY A 210 -24.34 -1.14 33.82
CA GLY A 210 -24.03 -2.31 34.64
C GLY A 210 -24.00 -1.98 36.13
N VAL A 211 -23.64 -2.97 36.95
CA VAL A 211 -23.41 -2.78 38.38
C VAL A 211 -22.15 -1.92 38.58
N PRO A 212 -22.23 -0.78 39.30
CA PRO A 212 -21.09 0.11 39.51
C PRO A 212 -19.86 -0.60 40.08
N GLY A 213 -18.73 -0.50 39.36
CA GLY A 213 -17.45 -1.12 39.78
C GLY A 213 -17.33 -2.62 39.50
N VAL A 214 -18.27 -3.23 38.77
CA VAL A 214 -18.25 -4.64 38.35
C VAL A 214 -17.90 -4.72 36.87
N GLY A 215 -16.78 -5.34 36.55
CA GLY A 215 -16.36 -5.69 35.18
C GLY A 215 -16.32 -7.22 35.03
N ASP A 216 -15.85 -7.69 33.84
CA ASP A 216 -15.85 -9.12 33.45
C ASP A 216 -15.33 -10.05 34.57
N GLY A 217 -14.21 -9.71 35.21
CA GLY A 217 -13.60 -10.58 36.24
C GLY A 217 -14.44 -10.74 37.51
N TYR A 218 -15.14 -9.68 37.96
CA TYR A 218 -16.03 -9.79 39.13
C TYR A 218 -17.36 -10.44 38.77
N ALA A 219 -17.92 -10.12 37.60
CA ALA A 219 -19.13 -10.75 37.11
C ALA A 219 -18.94 -12.27 36.94
N ALA A 220 -17.85 -12.70 36.30
CA ALA A 220 -17.50 -14.11 36.15
C ALA A 220 -17.30 -14.82 37.50
N LYS A 221 -16.62 -14.15 38.45
CA LYS A 221 -16.45 -14.71 39.80
C LYS A 221 -17.77 -15.00 40.50
N TRP A 222 -18.73 -14.07 40.40
CA TRP A 222 -20.05 -14.26 41.01
C TRP A 222 -20.86 -15.34 40.30
N ILE A 223 -20.81 -15.37 38.94
CA ILE A 223 -21.50 -16.40 38.14
C ILE A 223 -20.92 -17.78 38.51
N ASN A 224 -19.62 -17.96 38.63
CA ASN A 224 -19.02 -19.24 39.01
C ASN A 224 -19.34 -19.64 40.45
N GLN A 225 -19.56 -18.67 41.34
CA GLN A 225 -19.88 -18.93 42.72
C GLN A 225 -21.36 -19.28 42.95
N PHE A 226 -22.29 -18.67 42.19
CA PHE A 226 -23.72 -18.73 42.38
C PHE A 226 -24.50 -19.36 41.20
N GLY A 227 -23.78 -19.73 40.14
CA GLY A 227 -24.29 -20.47 39.00
C GLY A 227 -24.94 -19.60 37.90
N SER A 228 -25.74 -18.58 38.26
CA SER A 228 -26.50 -17.75 37.34
C SER A 228 -26.78 -16.35 37.91
N LEU A 229 -27.31 -15.44 37.08
CA LEU A 229 -27.75 -14.11 37.49
C LEU A 229 -28.78 -14.18 38.63
N GLU A 230 -29.80 -15.04 38.52
CA GLU A 230 -30.82 -15.20 39.57
C GLU A 230 -30.19 -15.77 40.84
N GLY A 231 -29.26 -16.75 40.72
CA GLY A 231 -28.55 -17.27 41.88
C GLY A 231 -27.71 -16.20 42.59
N ILE A 232 -27.13 -15.23 41.83
CA ILE A 232 -26.45 -14.07 42.39
C ILE A 232 -27.41 -13.15 43.14
N ILE A 233 -28.57 -12.89 42.55
CA ILE A 233 -29.61 -12.02 43.12
C ILE A 233 -30.16 -12.63 44.42
N GLU A 234 -30.50 -13.92 44.43
CA GLU A 234 -30.94 -14.65 45.63
C GLU A 234 -29.94 -14.62 46.80
N ASN A 235 -28.63 -14.60 46.44
CA ASN A 235 -27.55 -14.57 47.39
C ASN A 235 -26.92 -13.19 47.56
N ALA A 236 -27.55 -12.12 47.08
CA ALA A 236 -26.98 -10.77 47.10
C ALA A 236 -26.65 -10.25 48.51
N SER A 237 -27.39 -10.74 49.55
CA SER A 237 -27.11 -10.45 50.95
C SER A 237 -25.79 -11.04 51.47
N LYS A 238 -25.31 -12.12 50.85
CA LYS A 238 -24.01 -12.77 51.20
C LYS A 238 -22.79 -12.10 50.55
N ILE A 239 -23.02 -11.23 49.57
CA ILE A 239 -21.95 -10.48 48.88
C ILE A 239 -21.67 -9.20 49.67
N THR A 240 -20.55 -9.16 50.38
CA THR A 240 -20.15 -8.07 51.29
C THR A 240 -19.36 -6.96 50.54
N GLY A 241 -19.30 -5.77 51.17
CA GLY A 241 -18.53 -4.61 50.71
C GLY A 241 -19.25 -3.79 49.62
N LYS A 242 -18.64 -2.68 49.19
CA LYS A 242 -19.25 -1.67 48.27
C LYS A 242 -19.86 -2.25 47.00
N LYS A 243 -19.26 -3.31 46.42
CA LYS A 243 -19.77 -3.95 45.22
C LYS A 243 -21.03 -4.77 45.51
N GLY A 244 -21.14 -5.36 46.67
CA GLY A 244 -22.34 -6.04 47.12
C GLY A 244 -23.51 -5.06 47.40
N GLU A 245 -23.19 -3.87 47.91
CA GLU A 245 -24.14 -2.75 48.05
C GLU A 245 -24.64 -2.29 46.70
N SER A 246 -23.70 -1.96 45.75
CA SER A 246 -24.04 -1.59 44.41
C SER A 246 -24.86 -2.67 43.67
N LEU A 247 -24.59 -3.97 43.88
CA LEU A 247 -25.35 -5.06 43.31
C LEU A 247 -26.81 -5.01 43.83
N ARG A 248 -27.02 -4.86 45.14
CA ARG A 248 -28.37 -4.80 45.71
C ARG A 248 -29.20 -3.62 45.23
N GLU A 249 -28.56 -2.47 45.02
CA GLU A 249 -29.17 -1.27 44.47
C GLU A 249 -29.48 -1.41 42.94
N SER A 250 -28.81 -2.33 42.23
CA SER A 250 -28.95 -2.50 40.80
C SER A 250 -29.80 -3.69 40.38
N ILE A 251 -30.46 -4.42 41.31
CA ILE A 251 -31.15 -5.69 40.99
C ILE A 251 -32.19 -5.53 39.86
N ASP A 252 -33.03 -4.54 39.95
CA ASP A 252 -34.07 -4.32 38.91
C ASP A 252 -33.46 -3.96 37.56
N GLN A 253 -32.36 -3.17 37.60
CA GLN A 253 -31.64 -2.79 36.37
C GLN A 253 -30.98 -4.02 35.73
N ILE A 254 -30.29 -4.88 36.46
CA ILE A 254 -29.64 -6.07 35.88
C ILE A 254 -30.62 -7.12 35.37
N ARG A 255 -31.81 -7.26 35.98
CA ARG A 255 -32.90 -8.08 35.41
C ARG A 255 -33.42 -7.52 34.10
N LEU A 256 -33.55 -6.19 34.02
CA LEU A 256 -33.90 -5.51 32.75
C LEU A 256 -32.80 -5.70 31.71
N ASN A 257 -31.51 -5.52 32.09
CA ASN A 257 -30.37 -5.76 31.22
C ASN A 257 -30.36 -7.17 30.62
N LYS A 258 -30.64 -8.19 31.47
CA LYS A 258 -30.76 -9.60 31.05
C LYS A 258 -31.83 -9.76 29.97
N LYS A 259 -33.00 -9.14 30.14
CA LYS A 259 -34.07 -9.16 29.13
C LYS A 259 -33.71 -8.46 27.84
N VAL A 260 -32.98 -7.36 27.93
CA VAL A 260 -32.52 -6.58 26.75
C VAL A 260 -31.41 -7.31 26.01
N ASN A 261 -30.42 -7.91 26.72
CA ASN A 261 -29.26 -8.59 26.11
C ASN A 261 -29.58 -10.02 25.62
N THR A 262 -30.71 -10.63 26.04
CA THR A 262 -31.04 -11.99 25.59
C THR A 262 -31.56 -11.92 24.15
N LEU A 263 -30.96 -12.70 23.27
CA LEU A 263 -31.34 -12.79 21.84
C LEU A 263 -32.56 -13.71 21.69
N VAL A 264 -33.50 -13.32 20.81
CA VAL A 264 -34.66 -14.12 20.44
C VAL A 264 -34.22 -15.17 19.40
N LYS A 265 -34.59 -16.46 19.62
CA LYS A 265 -34.08 -17.60 18.86
C LYS A 265 -35.15 -18.36 18.06
N ASP A 266 -36.40 -17.89 18.11
CA ASP A 266 -37.59 -18.60 17.63
C ASP A 266 -38.53 -17.69 16.79
N LEU A 267 -37.95 -16.70 16.11
CA LEU A 267 -38.72 -15.81 15.23
C LEU A 267 -39.27 -16.59 14.01
N ASP A 268 -40.53 -16.34 13.67
CA ASP A 268 -41.01 -16.71 12.35
C ASP A 268 -40.40 -15.78 11.28
N LEU A 269 -39.39 -16.27 10.57
CA LEU A 269 -38.66 -15.54 9.52
C LEU A 269 -39.27 -15.78 8.13
N GLY A 270 -40.26 -16.67 7.99
CA GLY A 270 -40.87 -17.03 6.70
C GLY A 270 -39.91 -17.78 5.76
N VAL A 271 -38.82 -18.34 6.30
CA VAL A 271 -37.83 -19.14 5.55
C VAL A 271 -37.45 -20.38 6.34
N SER A 272 -37.10 -21.45 5.64
CA SER A 272 -36.51 -22.67 6.19
C SER A 272 -35.02 -22.79 5.82
N VAL A 273 -34.30 -23.70 6.45
CA VAL A 273 -32.88 -23.93 6.11
C VAL A 273 -32.71 -24.41 4.67
N SER A 274 -33.69 -25.09 4.08
CA SER A 274 -33.68 -25.49 2.67
C SER A 274 -33.70 -24.30 1.71
N ASP A 275 -34.26 -23.16 2.13
CA ASP A 275 -34.35 -21.95 1.31
C ASP A 275 -33.04 -21.11 1.29
N LEU A 276 -32.02 -21.50 2.08
CA LEU A 276 -30.77 -20.80 2.25
C LEU A 276 -29.67 -21.30 1.32
N ASP A 277 -30.01 -22.05 0.28
CA ASP A 277 -29.10 -22.39 -0.79
C ASP A 277 -28.62 -21.10 -1.50
N PHE A 278 -27.36 -21.08 -1.89
CA PHE A 278 -26.77 -20.02 -2.73
C PHE A 278 -26.00 -20.66 -3.90
N GLY A 279 -25.64 -19.85 -4.89
CA GLY A 279 -24.96 -20.34 -6.10
C GLY A 279 -25.74 -20.14 -7.38
N ASN A 280 -27.06 -19.85 -7.29
CA ASN A 280 -27.91 -19.46 -8.42
C ASN A 280 -27.69 -17.97 -8.75
N VAL A 281 -26.54 -17.65 -9.31
CA VAL A 281 -26.15 -16.27 -9.64
C VAL A 281 -26.89 -15.78 -10.87
N ASN A 282 -27.53 -14.60 -10.78
CA ASN A 282 -28.00 -13.89 -11.96
C ASN A 282 -26.86 -13.05 -12.56
N ALA A 283 -26.05 -13.66 -13.41
CA ALA A 283 -24.84 -13.07 -13.95
C ALA A 283 -25.10 -11.77 -14.74
N ALA A 284 -26.22 -11.64 -15.42
CA ALA A 284 -26.62 -10.43 -16.14
C ALA A 284 -26.88 -9.26 -15.17
N SER A 285 -27.68 -9.50 -14.11
CA SER A 285 -27.95 -8.48 -13.08
C SER A 285 -26.69 -8.09 -12.30
N VAL A 286 -25.77 -9.03 -12.06
CA VAL A 286 -24.47 -8.76 -11.44
C VAL A 286 -23.62 -7.89 -12.38
N GLY A 287 -23.60 -8.20 -13.67
CA GLY A 287 -22.87 -7.44 -14.70
C GLY A 287 -23.34 -6.00 -14.76
N GLU A 288 -24.66 -5.78 -14.91
CA GLU A 288 -25.25 -4.44 -14.93
C GLU A 288 -24.99 -3.66 -13.63
N LEU A 289 -25.15 -4.29 -12.48
CA LEU A 289 -24.91 -3.64 -11.18
C LEU A 289 -23.44 -3.23 -11.01
N PHE A 290 -22.51 -4.14 -11.33
CA PHE A 290 -21.08 -3.87 -11.18
C PHE A 290 -20.55 -2.87 -12.21
N GLU A 291 -21.17 -2.79 -13.41
CA GLU A 291 -20.89 -1.73 -14.37
C GLU A 291 -21.28 -0.37 -13.81
N ASN A 292 -22.50 -0.25 -13.29
CA ASN A 292 -23.00 0.99 -12.65
C ASN A 292 -22.17 1.41 -11.44
N LEU A 293 -21.50 0.46 -10.75
CA LEU A 293 -20.60 0.70 -9.63
C LEU A 293 -19.14 0.93 -10.06
N GLU A 294 -18.85 0.83 -11.35
CA GLU A 294 -17.51 0.95 -11.94
C GLU A 294 -16.50 -0.04 -11.33
N PHE A 295 -16.95 -1.24 -10.96
CA PHE A 295 -16.07 -2.29 -10.47
C PHE A 295 -15.28 -2.90 -11.62
N GLY A 296 -13.94 -2.97 -11.48
CA GLY A 296 -13.07 -3.59 -12.46
C GLY A 296 -13.39 -5.09 -12.66
N THR A 297 -13.11 -5.61 -13.84
CA THR A 297 -13.43 -6.99 -14.26
C THR A 297 -12.85 -8.05 -13.31
N ARG A 298 -11.67 -7.78 -12.73
CA ARG A 298 -11.04 -8.63 -11.70
C ARG A 298 -11.93 -8.85 -10.50
N THR A 299 -12.38 -7.75 -9.89
CA THR A 299 -13.25 -7.81 -8.71
C THR A 299 -14.54 -8.56 -9.02
N ARG A 300 -15.12 -8.30 -10.21
CA ARG A 300 -16.32 -8.97 -10.70
C ARG A 300 -16.12 -10.48 -10.80
N ARG A 301 -15.04 -10.94 -11.44
CA ARG A 301 -14.72 -12.37 -11.58
C ARG A 301 -14.43 -13.04 -10.24
N LYS A 302 -13.64 -12.40 -9.37
CA LYS A 302 -13.32 -12.96 -8.06
C LYS A 302 -14.58 -13.16 -7.21
N ILE A 303 -15.47 -12.15 -7.16
CA ILE A 303 -16.74 -12.26 -6.45
C ILE A 303 -17.58 -13.37 -7.08
N LEU A 304 -17.74 -13.38 -8.40
CA LEU A 304 -18.57 -14.35 -9.10
C LEU A 304 -18.10 -15.80 -8.86
N LYS A 305 -16.79 -16.03 -8.87
CA LYS A 305 -16.18 -17.34 -8.63
C LYS A 305 -16.62 -17.95 -7.29
N GLU A 306 -16.58 -17.17 -6.22
CA GLU A 306 -16.90 -17.67 -4.88
C GLU A 306 -18.41 -17.86 -4.66
N PHE A 307 -19.25 -17.13 -5.42
CA PHE A 307 -20.73 -17.26 -5.32
C PHE A 307 -21.33 -18.22 -6.34
N THR A 308 -20.61 -18.58 -7.41
CA THR A 308 -21.08 -19.59 -8.37
C THR A 308 -20.73 -20.99 -7.86
N ARG A 309 -21.75 -21.81 -7.63
CA ARG A 309 -21.58 -23.23 -7.32
C ARG A 309 -21.87 -24.05 -8.56
N GLY A 310 -21.03 -25.04 -8.84
CA GLY A 310 -21.19 -25.90 -9.99
C GLY A 310 -19.91 -26.20 -10.74
N THR A 311 -20.04 -26.60 -12.01
CA THR A 311 -18.90 -26.92 -12.86
C THR A 311 -18.15 -25.67 -13.33
N LYS A 312 -16.93 -25.86 -13.80
CA LYS A 312 -16.12 -24.77 -14.38
C LYS A 312 -16.81 -24.15 -15.60
N GLU A 313 -17.53 -24.95 -16.37
CA GLU A 313 -18.32 -24.52 -17.53
C GLU A 313 -19.41 -23.51 -17.14
N LEU A 314 -20.12 -23.77 -16.04
CA LEU A 314 -21.16 -22.87 -15.52
C LEU A 314 -20.54 -21.53 -15.05
N LEU A 315 -19.37 -21.57 -14.42
CA LEU A 315 -18.65 -20.36 -14.01
C LEU A 315 -18.24 -19.54 -15.23
N ASP A 316 -17.68 -20.18 -16.26
CA ASP A 316 -17.24 -19.51 -17.50
C ASP A 316 -18.43 -18.91 -18.26
N GLU A 317 -19.59 -19.60 -18.29
CA GLU A 317 -20.84 -19.07 -18.87
C GLU A 317 -21.36 -17.85 -18.12
N ASN A 318 -21.37 -17.92 -16.79
CA ASN A 318 -21.76 -16.79 -15.93
C ASN A 318 -20.82 -15.57 -16.13
N ILE A 319 -19.52 -15.79 -16.26
CA ILE A 319 -18.54 -14.73 -16.52
C ILE A 319 -18.81 -14.07 -17.89
N LYS A 320 -19.03 -14.85 -18.96
CA LYS A 320 -19.37 -14.34 -20.29
C LYS A 320 -20.66 -13.50 -20.25
N THR A 321 -21.70 -14.02 -19.61
CA THR A 321 -23.00 -13.32 -19.47
C THR A 321 -22.86 -12.01 -18.69
N MET A 322 -22.06 -11.99 -17.63
CA MET A 322 -21.80 -10.79 -16.82
C MET A 322 -21.09 -9.70 -17.64
N ILE A 323 -20.11 -10.09 -18.48
CA ILE A 323 -19.35 -9.16 -19.31
C ILE A 323 -20.24 -8.59 -20.42
N SER A 324 -21.01 -9.42 -21.12
CA SER A 324 -21.90 -8.98 -22.19
C SER A 324 -23.02 -8.05 -21.73
N ALA A 325 -23.56 -8.29 -20.52
CA ALA A 325 -24.61 -7.44 -19.94
C ALA A 325 -24.10 -6.04 -19.55
N GLY A 326 -22.83 -5.94 -19.10
CA GLY A 326 -22.20 -4.66 -18.78
C GLY A 326 -21.93 -3.78 -19.99
N SER A 327 -21.62 -4.37 -21.14
CA SER A 327 -21.33 -3.61 -22.37
C SER A 327 -22.58 -3.09 -23.11
N ALA A 328 -23.78 -3.58 -22.80
CA ALA A 328 -25.00 -3.18 -23.50
C ALA A 328 -25.52 -1.75 -23.16
N HIS A 329 -25.02 -1.11 -22.09
CA HIS A 329 -25.44 0.24 -21.65
C HIS A 329 -24.43 1.35 -21.93
N ALA A 330 -23.34 1.09 -22.63
CA ALA A 330 -22.27 2.06 -22.91
C ALA A 330 -22.53 2.99 -24.13
N GLU A 331 -23.73 2.97 -24.73
CA GLU A 331 -24.00 3.73 -25.96
C GLU A 331 -24.26 5.25 -25.78
N ASN A 332 -24.19 5.82 -24.57
CA ASN A 332 -24.40 7.27 -24.37
C ASN A 332 -23.40 7.92 -23.40
N GLY A 333 -22.13 7.84 -23.65
CA GLY A 333 -21.12 8.63 -22.97
C GLY A 333 -19.76 8.36 -23.53
N VAL A 334 -19.14 9.38 -24.14
CA VAL A 334 -17.83 9.41 -24.80
C VAL A 334 -16.94 8.23 -24.40
N SER A 335 -17.13 7.13 -25.09
CA SER A 335 -16.20 6.01 -25.12
C SER A 335 -14.97 6.50 -25.89
N THR A 336 -13.81 6.55 -25.25
CA THR A 336 -12.59 6.31 -26.02
C THR A 336 -12.78 4.95 -26.65
N GLU A 337 -13.11 4.94 -27.92
CA GLU A 337 -13.27 3.76 -28.74
C GLU A 337 -11.99 2.93 -28.64
N LEU A 338 -12.06 1.84 -27.90
CA LEU A 338 -11.23 0.67 -28.13
C LEU A 338 -11.89 -0.10 -29.28
N ASN A 339 -11.90 0.50 -30.45
CA ASN A 339 -12.10 -0.21 -31.71
C ASN A 339 -10.71 -0.64 -32.16
N ASP A 340 -10.38 -1.86 -31.85
CA ASP A 340 -9.91 -2.86 -32.78
C ASP A 340 -9.81 -4.18 -32.03
N SER A 341 -10.69 -5.08 -32.38
CA SER A 341 -10.64 -6.50 -32.07
C SER A 341 -9.45 -7.12 -32.80
N ASP A 342 -8.23 -6.87 -32.29
CA ASP A 342 -7.23 -7.91 -32.31
C ASP A 342 -7.63 -8.83 -31.16
N ASP A 343 -8.35 -9.90 -31.48
CA ASP A 343 -8.67 -11.00 -30.58
C ASP A 343 -7.38 -11.37 -29.84
N ILE A 344 -7.29 -11.05 -28.51
CA ILE A 344 -6.23 -11.61 -27.67
C ILE A 344 -6.55 -13.10 -27.67
N GLU A 345 -5.87 -13.83 -28.54
CA GLU A 345 -5.96 -15.27 -28.67
C GLU A 345 -5.84 -15.87 -27.25
N ASP A 346 -6.72 -16.78 -26.87
CA ASP A 346 -6.74 -17.35 -25.50
C ASP A 346 -5.32 -17.80 -25.12
N VAL A 347 -4.86 -17.38 -23.93
CA VAL A 347 -3.50 -17.70 -23.41
C VAL A 347 -3.17 -19.17 -23.56
N LYS A 348 -4.16 -20.05 -23.39
CA LYS A 348 -4.01 -21.49 -23.59
C LYS A 348 -3.63 -21.82 -25.04
N THR A 349 -4.27 -21.21 -26.00
CA THR A 349 -4.00 -21.39 -27.45
C THR A 349 -2.59 -20.87 -27.79
N LEU A 350 -2.16 -19.76 -27.15
CA LEU A 350 -0.81 -19.21 -27.33
C LEU A 350 0.25 -20.12 -26.69
N LEU A 351 -0.03 -20.67 -25.51
CA LEU A 351 0.86 -21.62 -24.83
C LEU A 351 1.05 -22.91 -25.65
N ASP A 352 -0.01 -23.42 -26.27
CA ASP A 352 0.02 -24.61 -27.11
C ASP A 352 0.88 -24.40 -28.38
N LYS A 353 1.19 -23.15 -28.77
CA LYS A 353 2.07 -22.81 -29.89
C LYS A 353 3.55 -22.67 -29.50
N ILE A 354 3.87 -22.69 -28.20
CA ILE A 354 5.25 -22.52 -27.72
C ILE A 354 5.96 -23.86 -27.66
N ASN A 355 7.08 -23.96 -28.37
CA ASN A 355 7.99 -25.09 -28.32
C ASN A 355 8.91 -24.96 -27.09
N VAL A 356 8.90 -25.95 -26.21
CA VAL A 356 9.72 -25.93 -24.98
C VAL A 356 11.00 -26.75 -25.19
N HIS A 357 12.14 -26.12 -24.90
CA HIS A 357 13.46 -26.73 -24.99
C HIS A 357 14.09 -26.74 -23.59
N ASN A 358 14.15 -27.92 -22.96
CA ASN A 358 14.83 -28.10 -21.67
C ASN A 358 16.34 -28.21 -21.90
N ILE A 359 17.11 -27.22 -21.43
CA ILE A 359 18.56 -27.15 -21.66
C ILE A 359 19.28 -27.90 -20.54
N ASN A 360 19.81 -29.07 -20.87
CA ASN A 360 20.55 -29.94 -19.94
C ASN A 360 21.99 -30.17 -20.40
N SER A 361 22.33 -29.88 -21.65
CA SER A 361 23.65 -30.07 -22.24
C SER A 361 24.07 -28.89 -23.10
N ASP A 362 25.37 -28.83 -23.43
CA ASP A 362 25.95 -27.82 -24.34
C ASP A 362 25.29 -27.85 -25.72
N SER A 363 24.95 -29.05 -26.22
CA SER A 363 24.29 -29.20 -27.52
C SER A 363 22.86 -28.70 -27.52
N ASP A 364 22.12 -28.83 -26.40
CA ASP A 364 20.78 -28.29 -26.26
C ASP A 364 20.83 -26.75 -26.34
N ALA A 365 21.81 -26.13 -25.65
CA ALA A 365 22.03 -24.71 -25.68
C ALA A 365 22.38 -24.21 -27.11
N ASP A 366 23.29 -24.90 -27.82
CA ASP A 366 23.65 -24.51 -29.18
C ASP A 366 22.48 -24.65 -30.17
N ASN A 367 21.72 -25.74 -30.05
CA ASN A 367 20.52 -25.96 -30.87
C ASN A 367 19.47 -24.87 -30.67
N TRP A 368 19.12 -24.57 -29.40
CA TRP A 368 18.17 -23.53 -29.10
C TRP A 368 18.65 -22.13 -29.54
N ILE A 369 19.91 -21.77 -29.29
CA ILE A 369 20.52 -20.49 -29.70
C ILE A 369 20.45 -20.35 -31.23
N SER A 370 20.65 -21.44 -31.99
CA SER A 370 20.55 -21.41 -33.44
C SER A 370 19.12 -21.08 -33.92
N ILE A 371 18.10 -21.61 -33.24
CA ILE A 371 16.69 -21.29 -33.52
C ILE A 371 16.40 -19.84 -33.12
N ALA A 372 16.76 -19.43 -31.89
CA ALA A 372 16.48 -18.14 -31.32
C ALA A 372 17.07 -16.97 -32.14
N LYS A 373 18.26 -17.13 -32.71
CA LYS A 373 18.90 -16.14 -33.59
C LYS A 373 18.05 -15.74 -34.79
N SER A 374 17.18 -16.61 -35.28
CA SER A 374 16.28 -16.29 -36.39
C SER A 374 15.04 -15.49 -35.99
N CYS A 375 14.76 -15.47 -34.68
CA CYS A 375 13.55 -14.90 -34.09
C CYS A 375 13.78 -13.52 -33.44
N VAL A 376 15.03 -13.13 -33.18
CA VAL A 376 15.37 -11.90 -32.44
C VAL A 376 16.02 -10.88 -33.39
N GLU A 377 15.60 -9.62 -33.30
CA GLU A 377 16.17 -8.50 -34.05
C GLU A 377 17.35 -7.89 -33.28
N ASP A 378 18.44 -7.57 -34.01
CA ASP A 378 19.62 -6.94 -33.41
C ASP A 378 19.50 -5.40 -33.53
N LEU A 379 19.17 -4.74 -32.40
CA LEU A 379 18.99 -3.30 -32.34
C LEU A 379 20.29 -2.54 -31.94
N ASN A 380 21.41 -3.23 -31.80
CA ASN A 380 22.66 -2.63 -31.30
C ASN A 380 23.18 -1.45 -32.13
N ASP A 381 22.94 -1.44 -33.45
CA ASP A 381 23.35 -0.35 -34.33
C ASP A 381 22.58 0.96 -34.08
N LEU A 382 21.38 0.87 -33.50
CA LEU A 382 20.55 2.02 -33.15
C LEU A 382 21.05 2.77 -31.91
N TYR A 383 21.77 2.10 -31.03
CA TYR A 383 22.31 2.65 -29.80
C TYR A 383 23.69 3.31 -29.94
N SER A 384 24.36 3.15 -31.11
CA SER A 384 25.74 3.63 -31.34
C SER A 384 25.85 5.07 -31.82
N THR A 385 24.78 5.75 -32.22
CA THR A 385 24.88 7.11 -32.76
C THR A 385 24.74 8.18 -31.68
N ASN A 386 25.87 8.80 -31.31
CA ASN A 386 25.93 10.04 -30.57
C ASN A 386 25.15 11.14 -31.30
N SER A 387 23.99 11.51 -30.84
CA SER A 387 23.33 12.72 -31.32
C SER A 387 22.79 13.54 -30.14
N ALA A 388 22.99 14.84 -30.27
CA ALA A 388 22.64 15.89 -29.31
C ALA A 388 21.11 16.09 -29.08
N ASN A 389 20.27 15.23 -29.61
CA ASN A 389 18.84 15.23 -29.38
C ASN A 389 18.49 14.28 -28.24
N LEU A 390 18.06 14.84 -27.12
CA LEU A 390 17.86 14.23 -25.83
C LEU A 390 16.77 13.13 -25.76
N ILE A 391 15.97 12.92 -26.77
CA ILE A 391 14.93 11.89 -26.82
C ILE A 391 14.79 11.36 -28.24
N ARG A 392 14.99 10.06 -28.42
CA ARG A 392 15.01 9.37 -29.72
C ARG A 392 13.62 9.19 -30.31
N ASN A 393 13.55 8.99 -31.63
CA ASN A 393 12.32 8.69 -32.34
C ASN A 393 11.80 7.29 -31.99
N ASP A 394 10.59 7.23 -31.50
CA ASP A 394 9.88 6.12 -30.85
C ASP A 394 9.58 4.90 -31.75
N LEU A 395 9.76 4.97 -33.06
CA LEU A 395 9.18 4.02 -34.01
C LEU A 395 9.78 2.61 -34.01
N GLU A 396 11.10 2.45 -33.75
CA GLU A 396 11.77 1.15 -33.96
C GLU A 396 11.65 0.23 -32.75
N CYS A 397 11.67 0.74 -31.53
CA CYS A 397 11.44 -0.06 -30.32
C CYS A 397 10.04 -0.68 -30.27
N ALA A 398 9.04 0.14 -30.59
CA ALA A 398 7.65 -0.31 -30.69
C ALA A 398 7.44 -1.36 -31.79
N LYS A 399 8.17 -1.25 -32.90
CA LYS A 399 8.12 -2.19 -34.04
C LYS A 399 8.67 -3.57 -33.64
N THR A 400 9.82 -3.65 -32.98
CA THR A 400 10.44 -4.91 -32.53
C THR A 400 9.51 -5.71 -31.64
N ILE A 401 8.89 -5.04 -30.65
CA ILE A 401 7.94 -5.67 -29.74
C ILE A 401 6.64 -6.06 -30.48
N LYS A 402 6.16 -5.24 -31.42
CA LYS A 402 4.96 -5.51 -32.22
C LYS A 402 5.12 -6.74 -33.11
N GLU A 403 6.32 -6.98 -33.65
CA GLU A 403 6.63 -8.08 -34.57
C GLU A 403 7.07 -9.38 -33.86
N ASN A 404 6.99 -9.49 -32.53
CA ASN A 404 7.50 -10.63 -31.69
C ASN A 404 9.00 -10.90 -31.87
N LYS A 405 9.80 -9.90 -32.10
CA LYS A 405 11.25 -10.03 -32.28
C LYS A 405 12.02 -9.73 -30.98
N GLU A 406 11.31 -9.52 -29.88
CA GLU A 406 11.87 -9.35 -28.53
C GLU A 406 12.31 -10.67 -27.93
N LEU A 407 13.25 -10.58 -26.97
CA LEU A 407 13.75 -11.66 -26.14
C LEU A 407 13.23 -11.50 -24.72
N VAL A 408 12.25 -12.32 -24.28
CA VAL A 408 11.78 -12.29 -22.89
C VAL A 408 12.71 -13.11 -22.02
N VAL A 409 13.24 -12.50 -20.96
CA VAL A 409 14.12 -13.16 -19.97
C VAL A 409 13.50 -13.08 -18.59
N PHE A 410 13.27 -14.22 -17.96
CA PHE A 410 12.69 -14.27 -16.62
C PHE A 410 13.36 -15.33 -15.75
N ALA A 411 13.83 -14.93 -14.56
CA ALA A 411 14.45 -15.83 -13.57
C ALA A 411 13.51 -16.02 -12.37
N VAL A 412 13.36 -17.27 -11.94
CA VAL A 412 12.52 -17.66 -10.81
C VAL A 412 13.32 -17.67 -9.53
N GLU A 413 12.89 -16.90 -8.53
CA GLU A 413 13.54 -16.80 -7.23
C GLU A 413 13.44 -18.10 -6.43
N GLU A 414 14.53 -18.48 -5.76
CA GLU A 414 14.59 -19.57 -4.78
C GLU A 414 14.26 -19.02 -3.39
N LYS A 415 13.08 -19.36 -2.84
CA LYS A 415 12.71 -18.99 -1.47
C LYS A 415 13.32 -19.97 -0.47
N ASN A 416 14.53 -19.68 0.01
CA ASN A 416 15.12 -20.38 1.14
C ASN A 416 14.93 -19.59 2.43
N ASN A 417 14.21 -20.16 3.39
CA ASN A 417 13.95 -19.57 4.73
C ASN A 417 15.22 -19.37 5.60
N THR A 418 16.40 -19.76 5.11
CA THR A 418 17.65 -19.78 5.90
C THR A 418 18.77 -18.90 5.36
N SER A 419 18.65 -18.30 4.16
CA SER A 419 19.74 -17.48 3.63
C SER A 419 19.57 -16.00 4.00
N GLN A 420 20.22 -15.57 5.07
CA GLN A 420 20.52 -14.16 5.35
C GLN A 420 21.45 -13.51 4.30
N PHE A 421 21.82 -14.24 3.23
CA PHE A 421 22.90 -13.90 2.30
C PHE A 421 22.46 -14.01 0.82
N GLY A 422 21.65 -13.05 0.34
CA GLY A 422 21.44 -12.79 -1.08
C GLY A 422 20.18 -13.43 -1.68
N ILE A 423 19.81 -12.91 -2.85
CA ILE A 423 18.70 -13.40 -3.68
C ILE A 423 19.29 -14.41 -4.66
N PHE A 424 18.75 -15.62 -4.72
CA PHE A 424 19.19 -16.69 -5.63
C PHE A 424 18.05 -17.14 -6.54
N ALA A 425 18.38 -17.52 -7.78
CA ALA A 425 17.42 -18.08 -8.70
C ALA A 425 17.51 -19.61 -8.71
N LYS A 426 16.35 -20.28 -8.86
CA LYS A 426 16.24 -21.74 -9.02
C LYS A 426 16.12 -22.17 -10.48
N ALA A 427 15.62 -21.30 -11.37
CA ALA A 427 15.49 -21.57 -12.79
C ALA A 427 15.47 -20.29 -13.62
N LEU A 428 15.73 -20.41 -14.92
CA LEU A 428 15.70 -19.38 -15.93
C LEU A 428 14.81 -19.82 -17.09
N ILE A 429 13.94 -18.94 -17.60
CA ILE A 429 13.27 -19.11 -18.87
C ILE A 429 13.66 -17.97 -19.83
N ILE A 430 13.88 -18.30 -21.09
CA ILE A 430 14.16 -17.36 -22.15
C ILE A 430 13.20 -17.68 -23.30
N LEU A 431 12.38 -16.72 -23.73
CA LEU A 431 11.40 -16.91 -24.79
C LEU A 431 11.77 -16.02 -26.00
N ALA A 432 12.06 -16.64 -27.15
CA ALA A 432 12.37 -16.00 -28.42
C ALA A 432 11.37 -16.47 -29.49
N GLY A 433 10.57 -15.59 -30.07
CA GLY A 433 9.48 -16.02 -30.96
C GLY A 433 8.55 -17.02 -30.27
N ASN A 434 8.39 -18.20 -30.86
CA ASN A 434 7.60 -19.30 -30.27
C ASN A 434 8.46 -20.38 -29.59
N ASP A 435 9.75 -20.15 -29.36
CA ASP A 435 10.67 -21.13 -28.81
C ASP A 435 11.18 -20.69 -27.43
N ALA A 436 10.86 -21.46 -26.38
CA ALA A 436 11.23 -21.20 -25.01
C ALA A 436 12.35 -22.14 -24.54
N ALA A 437 13.45 -21.59 -24.02
CA ALA A 437 14.47 -22.36 -23.28
C ALA A 437 14.18 -22.30 -21.79
N ILE A 438 14.17 -23.44 -21.12
CA ILE A 438 14.10 -23.57 -19.65
C ILE A 438 15.39 -24.20 -19.15
N VAL A 439 16.03 -23.58 -18.17
CA VAL A 439 17.30 -24.02 -17.58
C VAL A 439 17.23 -23.93 -16.06
N TYR A 440 17.49 -25.01 -15.37
CA TYR A 440 17.54 -25.04 -13.92
C TYR A 440 18.92 -24.57 -13.39
N ALA A 441 18.95 -23.95 -12.23
CA ALA A 441 20.15 -23.38 -11.63
C ALA A 441 21.25 -24.43 -11.34
N ASN A 442 20.87 -25.67 -11.00
CA ASN A 442 21.80 -26.77 -10.81
C ASN A 442 22.57 -27.12 -12.09
N VAL A 443 21.94 -27.07 -13.26
CA VAL A 443 22.57 -27.26 -14.58
C VAL A 443 23.59 -26.17 -14.85
N LEU A 444 23.21 -24.90 -14.64
CA LEU A 444 24.11 -23.73 -14.82
C LEU A 444 25.29 -23.73 -13.85
N LYS A 445 25.09 -24.23 -12.62
CA LYS A 445 26.16 -24.37 -11.62
C LYS A 445 27.12 -25.51 -11.95
N SER A 446 26.61 -26.62 -12.48
CA SER A 446 27.41 -27.81 -12.83
C SER A 446 28.12 -27.66 -14.19
N ASN A 447 27.57 -26.91 -15.12
CA ASN A 447 28.13 -26.68 -16.46
C ASN A 447 28.24 -25.18 -16.78
N SER A 448 29.41 -24.60 -16.54
CA SER A 448 29.72 -23.20 -16.80
C SER A 448 29.70 -22.83 -18.30
N ALA A 449 29.86 -23.78 -19.21
CA ALA A 449 29.82 -23.57 -20.66
C ALA A 449 28.39 -23.15 -21.11
N ILE A 450 27.38 -23.82 -20.58
CA ILE A 450 25.97 -23.47 -20.86
C ILE A 450 25.69 -22.00 -20.41
N ALA A 451 26.09 -21.67 -19.18
CA ALA A 451 25.90 -20.33 -18.65
C ALA A 451 26.61 -19.27 -19.52
N TYR A 452 27.84 -19.57 -19.97
CA TYR A 452 28.60 -18.67 -20.85
C TYR A 452 27.92 -18.46 -22.21
N LYS A 453 27.46 -19.54 -22.87
CA LYS A 453 26.77 -19.46 -24.17
C LYS A 453 25.46 -18.64 -24.10
N LEU A 454 24.64 -18.90 -23.09
CA LEU A 454 23.40 -18.14 -22.86
C LEU A 454 23.68 -16.69 -22.52
N ARG A 455 24.69 -16.40 -21.69
CA ARG A 455 25.15 -15.06 -21.37
C ARG A 455 25.58 -14.30 -22.63
N ASP A 456 26.46 -14.90 -23.44
CA ASP A 456 26.93 -14.29 -24.69
C ASP A 456 25.78 -13.97 -25.64
N PHE A 457 24.83 -14.90 -25.78
CA PHE A 457 23.65 -14.70 -26.60
C PHE A 457 22.76 -13.55 -26.07
N ILE A 458 22.42 -13.56 -24.78
CA ILE A 458 21.60 -12.51 -24.16
C ILE A 458 22.30 -11.16 -24.23
N LYS A 459 23.62 -11.10 -23.96
CA LYS A 459 24.41 -9.86 -24.01
C LYS A 459 24.47 -9.30 -25.43
N LYS A 460 24.59 -10.15 -26.44
CA LYS A 460 24.60 -9.73 -27.84
C LYS A 460 23.25 -9.10 -28.26
N HIS A 461 22.15 -9.60 -27.73
CA HIS A 461 20.79 -9.13 -28.04
C HIS A 461 20.16 -8.35 -26.88
N GLU A 462 20.96 -7.73 -25.98
CA GLU A 462 20.44 -7.07 -24.78
C GLU A 462 19.45 -5.94 -25.10
N SER A 463 19.67 -5.23 -26.22
CA SER A 463 18.78 -4.16 -26.72
C SER A 463 17.39 -4.63 -27.16
N SER A 464 17.16 -5.95 -27.23
CA SER A 464 15.86 -6.55 -27.55
C SER A 464 15.26 -7.28 -26.33
N VAL A 465 15.95 -7.28 -25.16
CA VAL A 465 15.48 -7.96 -23.96
C VAL A 465 14.32 -7.21 -23.32
N VAL A 466 13.28 -7.97 -23.01
CA VAL A 466 12.13 -7.53 -22.19
C VAL A 466 12.12 -8.34 -20.90
N LEU A 467 11.88 -7.66 -19.78
CA LEU A 467 11.81 -8.29 -18.47
C LEU A 467 10.76 -7.61 -17.58
N HIS A 468 10.61 -8.10 -16.36
CA HIS A 468 9.75 -7.52 -15.34
C HIS A 468 10.55 -7.28 -14.07
N ASP A 469 10.52 -6.05 -13.52
CA ASP A 469 11.25 -5.63 -12.32
C ASP A 469 12.78 -5.80 -12.45
N TYR A 470 13.38 -4.94 -13.26
CA TYR A 470 14.81 -4.97 -13.62
C TYR A 470 15.73 -5.15 -12.41
N LYS A 471 15.56 -4.33 -11.36
CA LYS A 471 16.48 -4.34 -10.22
C LYS A 471 16.50 -5.66 -9.48
N LYS A 472 15.35 -6.33 -9.39
CA LYS A 472 15.23 -7.67 -8.82
C LYS A 472 15.82 -8.73 -9.76
N HIS A 473 15.46 -8.67 -11.05
CA HIS A 473 15.87 -9.65 -12.03
C HIS A 473 17.37 -9.64 -12.31
N ILE A 474 18.02 -8.46 -12.28
CA ILE A 474 19.47 -8.40 -12.47
C ILE A 474 20.22 -9.18 -11.37
N ALA A 475 19.76 -9.13 -10.11
CA ALA A 475 20.34 -9.92 -9.04
C ALA A 475 20.17 -11.44 -9.25
N LEU A 476 18.98 -11.87 -9.72
CA LEU A 476 18.70 -13.26 -10.03
C LEU A 476 19.57 -13.76 -11.20
N LEU A 477 19.69 -12.98 -12.28
CA LEU A 477 20.52 -13.30 -13.45
C LEU A 477 22.01 -13.34 -13.09
N THR A 478 22.49 -12.44 -12.22
CA THR A 478 23.86 -12.49 -11.68
C THR A 478 24.10 -13.76 -10.86
N SER A 479 23.13 -14.17 -10.04
CA SER A 479 23.23 -15.42 -9.27
C SER A 479 23.38 -16.68 -10.14
N LEU A 480 22.85 -16.62 -11.37
CA LEU A 480 22.96 -17.66 -12.40
C LEU A 480 24.18 -17.50 -13.33
N LYS A 481 24.99 -16.46 -13.13
CA LYS A 481 26.12 -16.09 -14.01
C LYS A 481 25.71 -15.75 -15.45
N ILE A 482 24.47 -15.34 -15.66
CA ILE A 482 23.93 -14.89 -16.96
C ILE A 482 24.26 -13.42 -17.23
N VAL A 483 24.41 -12.61 -16.18
CA VAL A 483 24.85 -11.23 -16.26
C VAL A 483 26.10 -11.07 -15.40
N GLU A 484 27.04 -10.22 -15.84
CA GLU A 484 28.25 -9.87 -15.07
C GLU A 484 27.94 -8.76 -14.05
N ASP A 485 28.77 -8.69 -12.98
CA ASP A 485 28.61 -7.72 -11.88
C ASP A 485 29.00 -6.27 -12.26
N ASN A 486 29.09 -5.94 -13.54
CA ASN A 486 29.55 -4.65 -14.03
C ASN A 486 28.45 -3.64 -14.33
N TYR A 487 27.17 -3.96 -14.05
CA TYR A 487 26.00 -3.13 -14.29
C TYR A 487 25.90 -2.58 -15.72
N SER A 488 26.46 -3.29 -16.68
CA SER A 488 26.45 -2.89 -18.10
C SER A 488 25.26 -3.44 -18.89
N PHE A 489 24.40 -4.24 -18.27
CA PHE A 489 23.25 -4.85 -18.92
C PHE A 489 22.11 -3.84 -19.09
N SER A 490 21.68 -3.62 -20.34
CA SER A 490 20.71 -2.58 -20.73
C SER A 490 19.57 -3.15 -21.56
N PRO A 491 18.56 -3.74 -20.92
CA PRO A 491 17.38 -4.30 -21.61
C PRO A 491 16.51 -3.20 -22.22
N LEU A 492 15.67 -3.58 -23.19
CA LEU A 492 14.79 -2.68 -23.93
C LEU A 492 13.66 -2.13 -23.06
N VAL A 493 12.96 -3.02 -22.33
CA VAL A 493 11.76 -2.66 -21.56
C VAL A 493 11.69 -3.46 -20.25
N ASP A 494 11.35 -2.76 -19.18
CA ASP A 494 10.83 -3.31 -17.93
C ASP A 494 9.31 -3.06 -17.86
N THR A 495 8.51 -4.14 -17.84
CA THR A 495 7.05 -4.01 -17.82
C THR A 495 6.50 -3.33 -16.57
N ARG A 496 7.22 -3.38 -15.42
CA ARG A 496 6.84 -2.65 -14.19
C ARG A 496 7.00 -1.14 -14.37
N LEU A 497 8.10 -0.71 -14.97
CA LEU A 497 8.36 0.71 -15.25
C LEU A 497 7.43 1.23 -16.36
N ALA A 498 7.17 0.42 -17.38
CA ALA A 498 6.22 0.75 -18.45
C ALA A 498 4.81 0.98 -17.90
N SER A 499 4.33 0.09 -17.04
CA SER A 499 3.05 0.25 -16.34
C SER A 499 2.97 1.56 -15.56
N TYR A 500 4.02 1.91 -14.83
CA TYR A 500 4.09 3.16 -14.08
C TYR A 500 4.05 4.41 -14.98
N LEU A 501 4.70 4.40 -16.14
CA LEU A 501 4.64 5.53 -17.09
C LEU A 501 3.24 5.68 -17.69
N VAL A 502 2.57 4.57 -17.95
CA VAL A 502 1.21 4.55 -18.50
C VAL A 502 0.17 4.97 -17.46
N ASP A 503 0.24 4.46 -16.25
CA ASP A 503 -0.67 4.80 -15.15
C ASP A 503 0.11 4.95 -13.82
N PRO A 504 0.59 6.16 -13.50
CA PRO A 504 1.38 6.40 -12.30
C PRO A 504 0.57 6.33 -10.99
N ASP A 505 -0.75 6.31 -11.04
CA ASP A 505 -1.62 6.15 -9.87
C ASP A 505 -1.99 4.67 -9.62
N PHE A 506 -1.75 3.77 -10.58
CA PHE A 506 -1.90 2.33 -10.41
C PHE A 506 -0.75 1.75 -9.60
N LYS A 507 -1.07 1.16 -8.46
CA LYS A 507 -0.07 0.51 -7.60
C LYS A 507 0.21 -0.90 -8.11
N ASN A 508 1.24 -1.02 -8.93
CA ASN A 508 1.73 -2.30 -9.48
C ASN A 508 2.59 -3.01 -8.44
N GLU A 509 1.98 -3.77 -7.56
CA GLU A 509 2.72 -4.49 -6.52
C GLU A 509 3.37 -5.77 -7.09
N ASN A 510 2.74 -6.41 -8.10
CA ASN A 510 3.25 -7.64 -8.70
C ASN A 510 2.75 -7.88 -10.14
N LEU A 511 3.41 -8.78 -10.84
CA LEU A 511 3.09 -9.15 -12.23
C LEU A 511 1.66 -9.68 -12.41
N CYS A 512 1.14 -10.44 -11.43
CA CYS A 512 -0.21 -11.00 -11.50
C CYS A 512 -1.27 -9.89 -11.50
N ASP A 513 -1.09 -8.86 -10.66
CA ASP A 513 -1.99 -7.71 -10.61
C ASP A 513 -1.98 -6.94 -11.93
N MET A 514 -0.80 -6.79 -12.54
CA MET A 514 -0.65 -6.14 -13.85
C MET A 514 -1.29 -6.96 -14.98
N ALA A 515 -1.06 -8.27 -15.02
CA ALA A 515 -1.66 -9.17 -16.01
C ALA A 515 -3.18 -9.13 -15.98
N GLU A 516 -3.73 -9.13 -14.78
CA GLU A 516 -5.17 -9.10 -14.58
C GLU A 516 -5.78 -7.72 -14.89
N HIS A 517 -5.09 -6.62 -14.49
CA HIS A 517 -5.57 -5.26 -14.72
C HIS A 517 -5.55 -4.87 -16.20
N VAL A 518 -4.48 -5.23 -16.91
CA VAL A 518 -4.23 -4.75 -18.29
C VAL A 518 -4.71 -5.75 -19.34
N LEU A 519 -4.43 -7.04 -19.13
CA LEU A 519 -4.71 -8.09 -20.10
C LEU A 519 -5.96 -8.91 -19.78
N ASN A 520 -6.50 -8.74 -18.56
CA ASN A 520 -7.58 -9.58 -18.05
C ASN A 520 -7.20 -11.08 -17.98
N ILE A 521 -5.91 -11.37 -17.73
CA ILE A 521 -5.33 -12.71 -17.62
C ILE A 521 -5.02 -12.99 -16.16
N HIS A 522 -5.48 -14.13 -15.65
CA HIS A 522 -5.13 -14.61 -14.33
C HIS A 522 -3.97 -15.62 -14.40
N ILE A 523 -2.87 -15.34 -13.69
CA ILE A 523 -1.75 -16.27 -13.48
C ILE A 523 -1.60 -16.62 -12.00
N ASP A 524 -1.39 -17.89 -11.71
CA ASP A 524 -1.16 -18.36 -10.35
C ASP A 524 0.33 -18.35 -9.99
N SER A 525 0.78 -17.24 -9.39
CA SER A 525 2.18 -17.13 -8.94
C SER A 525 2.50 -17.93 -7.68
N SER A 526 1.52 -18.54 -7.02
CA SER A 526 1.77 -19.38 -5.84
C SER A 526 2.69 -20.57 -6.19
N ARG A 527 2.56 -21.08 -7.40
CA ARG A 527 3.36 -22.19 -7.94
C ARG A 527 4.82 -21.83 -8.24
N LEU A 528 5.09 -20.57 -8.62
CA LEU A 528 6.48 -20.09 -8.73
C LEU A 528 7.17 -20.03 -7.36
N ASN A 529 6.40 -19.96 -6.29
CA ASN A 529 6.83 -19.83 -4.91
C ASN A 529 6.70 -21.12 -4.08
N ALA A 530 6.19 -22.21 -4.67
CA ALA A 530 6.05 -23.49 -3.97
C ALA A 530 7.43 -24.05 -3.59
N GLU A 531 7.61 -24.35 -2.29
CA GLU A 531 8.74 -25.16 -1.83
C GLU A 531 8.57 -26.59 -2.36
N PRO A 532 9.63 -27.24 -2.82
CA PRO A 532 9.56 -28.67 -3.04
C PRO A 532 9.15 -29.32 -1.72
N THR A 533 8.13 -30.15 -1.74
CA THR A 533 7.66 -30.89 -0.57
C THR A 533 8.84 -31.72 -0.05
N GLN A 534 9.57 -31.20 0.94
CA GLN A 534 10.48 -32.03 1.73
C GLN A 534 9.61 -33.03 2.46
N GLY A 535 9.76 -34.30 2.13
CA GLY A 535 9.19 -35.39 2.89
C GLY A 535 9.51 -35.17 4.37
N LYS A 536 8.50 -35.11 5.22
CA LYS A 536 8.70 -35.13 6.67
C LYS A 536 9.54 -36.36 7.00
N LEU A 537 10.76 -36.11 7.45
CA LEU A 537 11.55 -37.11 8.13
C LEU A 537 10.89 -37.36 9.49
N ASP A 538 9.93 -38.28 9.51
CA ASP A 538 9.47 -38.90 10.75
C ASP A 538 10.61 -39.81 11.22
N PHE A 539 11.33 -39.37 12.26
CA PHE A 539 12.23 -40.25 13.02
C PHE A 539 11.38 -41.14 13.95
N ASP A 540 10.76 -42.19 13.38
CA ASP A 540 10.37 -43.34 14.15
C ASP A 540 11.13 -44.54 13.59
N ILE A 541 12.09 -45.00 14.38
CA ILE A 541 12.84 -46.22 14.19
C ILE A 541 11.90 -47.37 14.51
N ASP A 542 11.34 -48.04 13.50
CA ASP A 542 11.17 -49.50 13.62
C ASP A 542 11.24 -50.20 12.25
N SER A 543 11.90 -51.29 12.33
CA SER A 543 12.51 -52.07 11.26
C SER A 543 11.49 -52.85 10.38
N SER A 544 11.82 -52.92 9.09
CA SER A 544 11.65 -54.05 8.15
C SER A 544 10.64 -53.88 7.02
N GLN A 545 11.22 -53.97 5.79
CA GLN A 545 10.61 -54.38 4.52
C GLN A 545 9.59 -53.40 3.88
N ASP A 546 10.11 -52.54 2.95
CA ASP A 546 9.64 -52.33 1.57
C ASP A 546 10.26 -51.06 0.96
N SER A 547 11.54 -51.16 0.55
CA SER A 547 12.34 -50.04 0.07
C SER A 547 12.27 -49.78 -1.46
N LYS A 548 11.38 -50.44 -2.20
CA LYS A 548 11.25 -50.24 -3.67
C LYS A 548 10.02 -49.45 -4.13
N ASP A 549 8.98 -49.32 -3.32
CA ASP A 549 7.75 -48.58 -3.68
C ASP A 549 7.76 -47.12 -3.22
N GLN A 550 8.67 -46.71 -2.30
CA GLN A 550 8.80 -45.30 -1.89
C GLN A 550 9.62 -44.48 -2.89
N ASP A 551 10.71 -45.01 -3.44
CA ASP A 551 11.54 -44.30 -4.44
C ASP A 551 10.79 -43.98 -5.73
N SER A 552 9.83 -44.82 -6.16
CA SER A 552 9.01 -44.55 -7.34
C SER A 552 7.94 -43.47 -7.11
N LYS A 553 7.35 -43.38 -5.92
CA LYS A 553 6.37 -42.35 -5.58
C LYS A 553 7.00 -40.96 -5.36
N GLU A 554 8.22 -40.89 -4.81
CA GLU A 554 8.98 -39.64 -4.68
C GLU A 554 9.48 -39.15 -6.05
N GLN A 555 9.89 -40.01 -6.97
CA GLN A 555 10.27 -39.64 -8.33
C GLN A 555 9.07 -39.16 -9.17
N ASP A 556 7.89 -39.76 -9.01
CA ASP A 556 6.66 -39.33 -9.71
C ASP A 556 6.15 -37.99 -9.19
N SER A 557 6.20 -37.71 -7.86
CA SER A 557 5.81 -36.43 -7.30
C SER A 557 6.75 -35.26 -7.72
N GLN A 558 8.06 -35.54 -7.72
CA GLN A 558 9.07 -34.56 -8.15
C GLN A 558 8.98 -34.24 -9.65
N SER A 559 8.61 -35.22 -10.45
CA SER A 559 8.35 -35.05 -11.90
C SER A 559 7.11 -34.19 -12.16
N GLN A 560 6.08 -34.35 -11.34
CA GLN A 560 4.84 -33.54 -11.45
C GLN A 560 5.04 -32.10 -11.00
N ASP A 561 5.76 -31.86 -9.90
CA ASP A 561 6.11 -30.52 -9.40
C ASP A 561 6.96 -29.74 -10.43
N ASN A 562 7.90 -30.39 -11.10
CA ASN A 562 8.70 -29.76 -12.16
C ASN A 562 7.85 -29.38 -13.37
N LYS A 563 6.92 -30.20 -13.83
CA LYS A 563 6.02 -29.88 -14.95
C LYS A 563 5.09 -28.71 -14.63
N GLU A 564 4.59 -28.62 -13.41
CA GLU A 564 3.78 -27.49 -12.97
C GLU A 564 4.59 -26.19 -12.88
N LEU A 565 5.85 -26.25 -12.44
CA LEU A 565 6.77 -25.13 -12.42
C LEU A 565 7.07 -24.66 -13.85
N GLU A 566 7.42 -25.56 -14.77
CA GLU A 566 7.66 -25.23 -16.18
C GLU A 566 6.47 -24.54 -16.83
N LYS A 567 5.25 -25.04 -16.59
CA LYS A 567 4.03 -24.42 -17.08
C LYS A 567 3.85 -22.99 -16.52
N SER A 568 4.07 -22.80 -15.23
CA SER A 568 3.96 -21.48 -14.60
C SER A 568 5.03 -20.50 -15.11
N MET A 569 6.24 -20.99 -15.41
CA MET A 569 7.30 -20.19 -16.05
C MET A 569 6.91 -19.74 -17.45
N LEU A 570 6.34 -20.63 -18.26
CA LEU A 570 5.86 -20.32 -19.61
C LEU A 570 4.71 -19.30 -19.59
N GLU A 571 3.72 -19.51 -18.72
CA GLU A 571 2.61 -18.56 -18.51
C GLU A 571 3.15 -17.17 -18.12
N THR A 572 4.14 -17.11 -17.24
CA THR A 572 4.77 -15.86 -16.80
C THR A 572 5.51 -15.17 -17.94
N ALA A 573 6.34 -15.90 -18.70
CA ALA A 573 7.08 -15.33 -19.82
C ALA A 573 6.14 -14.81 -20.94
N LEU A 574 5.08 -15.56 -21.24
CA LEU A 574 4.06 -15.13 -22.20
C LEU A 574 3.32 -13.87 -21.72
N VAL A 575 2.97 -13.78 -20.44
CA VAL A 575 2.33 -12.60 -19.87
C VAL A 575 3.25 -11.38 -19.92
N ILE A 576 4.55 -11.54 -19.62
CA ILE A 576 5.53 -10.44 -19.78
C ILE A 576 5.56 -9.96 -21.22
N ARG A 577 5.55 -10.86 -22.21
CA ARG A 577 5.47 -10.53 -23.64
C ARG A 577 4.20 -9.75 -23.98
N LEU A 578 3.04 -10.22 -23.55
CA LEU A 578 1.75 -9.57 -23.84
C LEU A 578 1.65 -8.19 -23.19
N LEU A 579 2.11 -8.04 -21.95
CA LEU A 579 2.20 -6.75 -21.26
C LEU A 579 3.15 -5.80 -21.99
N SER A 580 4.31 -6.29 -22.44
CA SER A 580 5.27 -5.43 -23.16
C SER A 580 4.68 -4.89 -24.46
N LYS A 581 3.90 -5.69 -25.18
CA LYS A 581 3.19 -5.25 -26.41
C LYS A 581 2.16 -4.18 -26.12
N GLN A 582 1.31 -4.42 -25.12
CA GLN A 582 0.28 -3.45 -24.75
C GLN A 582 0.92 -2.13 -24.32
N TYR A 583 1.92 -2.18 -23.46
CA TYR A 583 2.61 -0.96 -22.98
C TYR A 583 3.43 -0.27 -24.07
N ALA A 584 4.07 -1.01 -24.99
CA ALA A 584 4.78 -0.38 -26.11
C ALA A 584 3.83 0.42 -27.00
N LYS A 585 2.63 -0.13 -27.29
CA LYS A 585 1.58 0.59 -28.03
C LYS A 585 1.17 1.87 -27.29
N GLU A 586 0.86 1.77 -25.98
CA GLU A 586 0.40 2.93 -25.19
C GLU A 586 1.49 3.99 -24.99
N LEU A 587 2.74 3.59 -24.79
CA LEU A 587 3.86 4.51 -24.65
C LEU A 587 4.12 5.27 -25.96
N ASP A 588 4.01 4.60 -27.11
CA ASP A 588 4.15 5.21 -28.43
C ASP A 588 3.02 6.24 -28.70
N GLU A 589 1.75 5.86 -28.49
CA GLU A 589 0.59 6.75 -28.61
C GLU A 589 0.71 8.00 -27.71
N ARG A 590 1.30 7.85 -26.53
CA ARG A 590 1.52 8.92 -25.56
C ARG A 590 2.84 9.67 -25.76
N LYS A 591 3.68 9.25 -26.68
CA LYS A 591 5.05 9.78 -26.93
C LYS A 591 5.93 9.72 -25.67
N GLN A 592 5.90 8.58 -24.97
CA GLN A 592 6.64 8.35 -23.74
C GLN A 592 7.69 7.22 -23.86
N THR A 593 7.86 6.63 -25.03
CA THR A 593 8.86 5.57 -25.29
C THR A 593 10.27 6.07 -24.98
N GLY A 594 10.63 7.31 -25.33
CA GLY A 594 11.91 7.93 -25.00
C GLY A 594 12.14 8.05 -23.49
N LEU A 595 11.10 8.38 -22.69
CA LEU A 595 11.20 8.36 -21.24
C LEU A 595 11.54 6.96 -20.68
N MET A 596 10.97 5.91 -21.27
CA MET A 596 11.25 4.54 -20.86
C MET A 596 12.70 4.16 -21.17
N VAL A 597 13.13 4.35 -22.41
CA VAL A 597 14.40 3.85 -22.92
C VAL A 597 15.60 4.72 -22.50
N ASP A 598 15.45 6.04 -22.53
CA ASP A 598 16.56 6.99 -22.28
C ASP A 598 16.64 7.49 -20.84
N VAL A 599 15.57 7.30 -20.02
CA VAL A 599 15.53 7.79 -18.63
C VAL A 599 15.30 6.65 -17.64
N GLU A 600 14.14 5.98 -17.66
CA GLU A 600 13.77 5.05 -16.58
C GLU A 600 14.65 3.79 -16.55
N MET A 601 14.94 3.19 -17.71
CA MET A 601 15.79 2.01 -17.77
C MET A 601 17.26 2.32 -17.39
N PRO A 602 17.92 3.37 -17.93
CA PRO A 602 19.29 3.71 -17.51
C PRO A 602 19.38 4.08 -16.03
N VAL A 603 18.38 4.82 -15.51
CA VAL A 603 18.37 5.16 -14.07
C VAL A 603 18.24 3.92 -13.19
N SER A 604 17.45 2.90 -13.58
CA SER A 604 17.34 1.64 -12.83
C SER A 604 18.71 0.99 -12.61
N ARG A 605 19.59 1.03 -13.63
CA ARG A 605 20.98 0.54 -13.54
C ARG A 605 21.79 1.32 -12.51
N VAL A 606 21.72 2.66 -12.55
CA VAL A 606 22.42 3.52 -11.58
C VAL A 606 21.92 3.26 -10.16
N LEU A 607 20.59 3.18 -9.99
CA LEU A 607 19.99 2.91 -8.69
C LEU A 607 20.39 1.54 -8.15
N ARG A 608 20.42 0.51 -8.98
CA ARG A 608 20.89 -0.82 -8.58
C ARG A 608 22.33 -0.79 -8.08
N LYS A 609 23.22 -0.07 -8.78
CA LYS A 609 24.62 0.12 -8.37
C LYS A 609 24.71 0.83 -7.02
N MET A 610 23.89 1.85 -6.78
CA MET A 610 23.82 2.57 -5.51
C MET A 610 23.31 1.68 -4.38
N GLU A 611 22.26 0.88 -4.63
CA GLU A 611 21.69 -0.09 -3.68
C GLU A 611 22.71 -1.15 -3.28
N ASP A 612 23.46 -1.72 -4.23
CA ASP A 612 24.50 -2.71 -3.96
C ASP A 612 25.70 -2.11 -3.22
N THR A 613 26.02 -0.86 -3.53
CA THR A 613 27.10 -0.13 -2.84
C THR A 613 26.72 0.19 -1.40
N GLY A 614 25.51 0.70 -1.15
CA GLY A 614 25.06 1.19 0.13
C GLY A 614 25.83 2.41 0.65
N ALA A 615 25.44 2.96 1.79
CA ALA A 615 26.07 4.10 2.45
C ALA A 615 26.71 3.67 3.78
N ALA A 616 27.98 3.97 3.98
CA ALA A 616 28.70 3.63 5.21
C ALA A 616 28.25 4.53 6.38
N VAL A 617 28.19 3.97 7.60
CA VAL A 617 27.78 4.70 8.79
C VAL A 617 28.68 4.41 10.00
N ASP A 618 28.82 5.42 10.86
CA ASP A 618 29.46 5.27 12.18
C ASP A 618 28.43 4.64 13.16
N MET A 619 28.56 3.33 13.33
CA MET A 619 27.69 2.54 14.20
C MET A 619 27.75 2.96 15.67
N LEU A 620 28.91 3.35 16.17
CA LEU A 620 29.07 3.77 17.57
C LEU A 620 28.33 5.09 17.80
N ARG A 621 28.44 6.02 16.87
CA ARG A 621 27.71 7.29 16.90
C ARG A 621 26.21 7.08 16.84
N LEU A 622 25.70 6.23 15.94
CA LEU A 622 24.26 5.90 15.86
C LEU A 622 23.75 5.27 17.16
N MET A 623 24.49 4.31 17.76
CA MET A 623 24.11 3.70 19.04
C MET A 623 24.05 4.72 20.17
N SER A 624 25.04 5.60 20.28
CA SER A 624 25.06 6.68 21.28
C SER A 624 23.86 7.62 21.12
N MET A 625 23.55 8.02 19.88
CA MET A 625 22.40 8.88 19.57
C MET A 625 21.07 8.21 19.92
N ARG A 626 20.90 6.92 19.59
CA ARG A 626 19.70 6.14 19.98
C ARG A 626 19.50 6.17 21.49
N ASP A 627 20.56 5.95 22.27
CA ASP A 627 20.50 5.87 23.74
C ASP A 627 20.19 7.26 24.33
N ASN A 628 20.77 8.33 23.76
CA ASN A 628 20.43 9.71 24.13
C ASN A 628 18.95 10.02 23.85
N PHE A 629 18.46 9.73 22.64
CA PHE A 629 17.04 9.94 22.30
C PHE A 629 16.11 9.05 23.14
N ALA A 630 16.53 7.83 23.50
CA ALA A 630 15.75 6.98 24.39
C ALA A 630 15.64 7.60 25.80
N SER A 631 16.73 8.15 26.33
CA SER A 631 16.77 8.81 27.64
C SER A 631 15.90 10.08 27.65
N GLU A 632 16.01 10.92 26.62
CA GLU A 632 15.17 12.12 26.47
C GLU A 632 13.68 11.77 26.31
N ALA A 633 13.35 10.74 25.53
CA ALA A 633 11.97 10.29 25.33
C ALA A 633 11.39 9.76 26.65
N ASN A 634 12.14 8.97 27.42
CA ASN A 634 11.70 8.47 28.73
C ASN A 634 11.49 9.61 29.73
N PHE A 635 12.38 10.61 29.73
CA PHE A 635 12.23 11.80 30.59
C PHE A 635 10.98 12.59 30.21
N ALA A 636 10.77 12.89 28.92
CA ALA A 636 9.59 13.60 28.45
C ALA A 636 8.30 12.80 28.70
N GLN A 637 8.33 11.47 28.54
CA GLN A 637 7.21 10.59 28.88
C GLN A 637 6.87 10.68 30.37
N LYS A 638 7.87 10.61 31.23
CA LYS A 638 7.66 10.73 32.69
C LYS A 638 7.04 12.07 33.03
N MET A 639 7.59 13.17 32.51
CA MET A 639 7.03 14.51 32.71
C MET A 639 5.56 14.60 32.26
N ALA A 640 5.22 14.08 31.08
CA ALA A 640 3.85 14.09 30.59
C ALA A 640 2.90 13.28 31.51
N LEU A 641 3.33 12.12 32.00
CA LEU A 641 2.54 11.28 32.90
C LEU A 641 2.36 11.91 34.29
N ASP A 642 3.41 12.56 34.80
CA ASP A 642 3.36 13.25 36.11
C ASP A 642 2.36 14.42 36.06
N VAL A 643 2.37 15.21 34.95
CA VAL A 643 1.40 16.29 34.76
C VAL A 643 -0.02 15.75 34.52
N ALA A 644 -0.17 14.65 33.79
CA ALA A 644 -1.48 14.00 33.57
C ALA A 644 -2.07 13.40 34.84
N ALA A 645 -1.24 13.10 35.85
CA ALA A 645 -1.59 12.47 37.16
C ALA A 645 -2.36 11.14 36.99
N LYS A 646 -2.21 10.46 35.85
CA LYS A 646 -2.81 9.14 35.55
C LYS A 646 -2.03 8.40 34.48
N PRO A 647 -2.02 7.05 34.51
CA PRO A 647 -1.40 6.27 33.45
C PRO A 647 -2.20 6.40 32.13
N ILE A 648 -1.56 6.94 31.10
CA ILE A 648 -2.13 7.06 29.74
C ILE A 648 -1.11 6.61 28.70
N ASN A 649 -1.60 6.11 27.59
CA ASN A 649 -0.76 5.83 26.42
C ASN A 649 -0.61 7.10 25.57
N LEU A 650 0.58 7.72 25.62
CA LEU A 650 0.90 8.95 24.86
C LEU A 650 0.92 8.75 23.33
N GLN A 651 0.85 7.49 22.86
CA GLN A 651 0.67 7.18 21.43
C GLN A 651 -0.79 6.96 21.04
N SER A 652 -1.73 6.92 22.00
CA SER A 652 -3.15 6.73 21.73
C SER A 652 -3.85 8.08 21.49
N PRO A 653 -4.30 8.40 20.25
CA PRO A 653 -5.01 9.64 19.96
C PRO A 653 -6.27 9.80 20.80
N LYS A 654 -7.02 8.71 21.04
CA LYS A 654 -8.26 8.71 21.84
C LYS A 654 -8.01 9.08 23.31
N GLN A 655 -6.96 8.52 23.93
CA GLN A 655 -6.65 8.84 25.34
C GLN A 655 -6.14 10.27 25.51
N ILE A 656 -5.38 10.77 24.52
CA ILE A 656 -4.92 12.15 24.49
C ILE A 656 -6.10 13.12 24.29
N GLN A 657 -7.03 12.81 23.37
CA GLN A 657 -8.25 13.61 23.17
C GLN A 657 -9.05 13.74 24.47
N LYS A 658 -9.29 12.63 25.15
CA LYS A 658 -10.02 12.61 26.42
C LYS A 658 -9.32 13.47 27.47
N LEU A 659 -8.01 13.32 27.64
CA LEU A 659 -7.25 14.10 28.60
C LEU A 659 -7.29 15.60 28.28
N LEU A 660 -7.01 16.00 27.03
CA LEU A 660 -6.90 17.42 26.67
C LEU A 660 -8.26 18.12 26.65
N PHE A 661 -9.28 17.49 26.06
CA PHE A 661 -10.54 18.19 25.78
C PHE A 661 -11.63 17.94 26.84
N GLU A 662 -11.64 16.76 27.50
CA GLU A 662 -12.61 16.46 28.56
C GLU A 662 -12.05 16.76 29.95
N ASP A 663 -10.86 16.25 30.30
CA ASP A 663 -10.32 16.38 31.66
C ASP A 663 -9.64 17.72 31.91
N MET A 664 -8.91 18.27 30.93
CA MET A 664 -8.23 19.57 31.01
C MET A 664 -9.06 20.74 30.43
N GLY A 665 -10.20 20.47 29.80
CA GLY A 665 -11.16 21.46 29.33
C GLY A 665 -10.69 22.35 28.17
N LEU A 666 -9.68 21.92 27.39
CA LEU A 666 -9.17 22.69 26.26
C LEU A 666 -10.17 22.70 25.09
N LYS A 667 -10.23 23.80 24.37
CA LYS A 667 -11.02 23.89 23.13
C LYS A 667 -10.25 23.28 21.95
N PRO A 668 -10.79 22.26 21.27
CA PRO A 668 -10.11 21.65 20.13
C PRO A 668 -9.98 22.62 18.96
N THR A 669 -8.84 22.58 18.26
CA THR A 669 -8.58 23.46 17.11
C THR A 669 -9.22 22.94 15.82
N ARG A 670 -9.26 21.62 15.61
CA ARG A 670 -9.74 20.98 14.37
C ARG A 670 -10.41 19.65 14.66
N ARG A 671 -11.30 19.24 13.74
CA ARG A 671 -11.88 17.90 13.69
C ARG A 671 -11.32 17.10 12.52
N THR A 672 -11.24 15.80 12.68
CA THR A 672 -10.97 14.87 11.58
C THR A 672 -12.18 14.75 10.67
N LYS A 673 -12.02 14.15 9.47
CA LYS A 673 -13.15 13.83 8.58
C LYS A 673 -14.21 12.92 9.26
N SER A 674 -13.80 12.11 10.24
CA SER A 674 -14.68 11.23 11.04
C SER A 674 -15.32 11.93 12.25
N GLY A 675 -15.22 13.26 12.37
CA GLY A 675 -15.80 14.05 13.48
C GLY A 675 -14.96 14.09 14.76
N SER A 676 -13.98 13.23 14.93
CA SER A 676 -13.10 13.18 16.10
C SER A 676 -12.15 14.38 16.14
N TYR A 677 -11.70 14.78 17.30
CA TYR A 677 -10.72 15.87 17.43
C TYR A 677 -9.33 15.45 16.95
N THR A 678 -8.66 16.32 16.22
CA THR A 678 -7.30 16.06 15.73
C THR A 678 -6.28 16.26 16.84
N THR A 679 -5.38 15.26 17.01
CA THR A 679 -4.22 15.32 17.92
C THR A 679 -2.90 15.09 17.17
N ASN A 680 -2.83 15.51 15.89
CA ASN A 680 -1.57 15.51 15.16
C ASN A 680 -0.63 16.60 15.68
N ALA A 681 0.65 16.53 15.32
CA ALA A 681 1.66 17.45 15.81
C ALA A 681 1.30 18.92 15.55
N GLU A 682 0.75 19.25 14.38
CA GLU A 682 0.37 20.60 14.00
C GLU A 682 -0.77 21.17 14.88
N ALA A 683 -1.83 20.35 15.11
CA ALA A 683 -2.95 20.76 15.94
C ALA A 683 -2.55 20.92 17.42
N LEU A 684 -1.65 20.04 17.91
CA LEU A 684 -1.12 20.14 19.27
C LEU A 684 -0.16 21.32 19.42
N GLN A 685 0.66 21.63 18.42
CA GLN A 685 1.53 22.80 18.41
C GLN A 685 0.72 24.11 18.39
N GLU A 686 -0.39 24.14 17.61
CA GLU A 686 -1.31 25.27 17.58
C GLU A 686 -2.02 25.47 18.93
N LEU A 687 -2.39 24.38 19.62
CA LEU A 687 -2.92 24.45 20.98
C LEU A 687 -1.86 24.96 21.96
N TYR A 688 -0.65 24.41 21.91
CA TYR A 688 0.46 24.78 22.77
C TYR A 688 0.79 26.27 22.69
N SER A 689 0.77 26.85 21.48
CA SER A 689 1.07 28.27 21.26
C SER A 689 -0.01 29.26 21.79
N LYS A 690 -1.22 28.76 22.13
CA LYS A 690 -2.36 29.56 22.58
C LYS A 690 -2.60 29.53 24.10
N ILE A 691 -1.82 28.70 24.83
CA ILE A 691 -1.99 28.47 26.26
C ILE A 691 -0.82 29.09 27.00
N ASP A 692 -1.09 29.65 28.19
CA ASP A 692 -0.05 30.21 29.05
C ASP A 692 0.99 29.12 29.39
N PRO A 693 2.30 29.39 29.24
CA PRO A 693 3.37 28.41 29.56
C PRO A 693 3.33 27.81 30.96
N ASP A 694 2.80 28.53 31.92
CA ASP A 694 2.76 28.11 33.33
C ASP A 694 1.56 27.21 33.66
N GLU A 695 0.58 27.10 32.74
CA GLU A 695 -0.58 26.24 32.92
C GLU A 695 -0.24 24.74 32.74
N LYS A 696 -0.90 23.87 33.52
CA LYS A 696 -0.75 22.40 33.42
C LYS A 696 -0.96 21.85 32.00
N PRO A 697 -1.99 22.29 31.24
CA PRO A 697 -2.16 21.81 29.85
C PRO A 697 -0.97 22.15 28.94
N SER A 698 -0.36 23.35 29.13
CA SER A 698 0.84 23.75 28.37
C SER A 698 2.02 22.85 28.70
N GLN A 699 2.28 22.59 30.00
CA GLN A 699 3.35 21.70 30.45
C GLN A 699 3.16 20.26 29.89
N PHE A 700 1.93 19.74 29.90
CA PHE A 700 1.61 18.45 29.32
C PHE A 700 1.87 18.41 27.80
N LEU A 701 1.37 19.43 27.07
CA LEU A 701 1.54 19.53 25.62
C LEU A 701 3.02 19.65 25.24
N GLY A 702 3.80 20.48 25.94
CA GLY A 702 5.24 20.58 25.74
C GLY A 702 5.96 19.24 25.91
N ALA A 703 5.66 18.53 26.99
CA ALA A 703 6.22 17.20 27.27
C ALA A 703 5.77 16.17 26.23
N LEU A 704 4.50 16.15 25.82
CA LEU A 704 3.96 15.26 24.79
C LEU A 704 4.58 15.51 23.41
N LEU A 705 4.72 16.77 23.00
CA LEU A 705 5.35 17.13 21.72
C LEU A 705 6.82 16.71 21.71
N LYS A 706 7.57 16.98 22.78
CA LYS A 706 8.97 16.53 22.94
C LYS A 706 9.10 15.01 22.92
N TYR A 707 8.22 14.30 23.64
CA TYR A 707 8.19 12.84 23.62
C TYR A 707 7.98 12.28 22.21
N ARG A 708 7.00 12.82 21.48
CA ARG A 708 6.69 12.33 20.11
C ARG A 708 7.83 12.59 19.14
N GLU A 709 8.42 13.78 19.19
CA GLU A 709 9.57 14.15 18.37
C GLU A 709 10.76 13.23 18.65
N THR A 710 11.15 13.11 19.92
CA THR A 710 12.33 12.34 20.33
C THR A 710 12.14 10.84 20.08
N ASN A 711 10.94 10.31 20.34
CA ASN A 711 10.63 8.91 20.05
C ASN A 711 10.65 8.59 18.54
N LYS A 712 10.22 9.53 17.69
CA LYS A 712 10.33 9.42 16.22
C LYS A 712 11.81 9.39 15.80
N LEU A 713 12.64 10.28 16.32
CA LEU A 713 14.09 10.31 16.05
C LEU A 713 14.77 9.01 16.49
N LYS A 714 14.45 8.52 17.70
CA LYS A 714 14.92 7.22 18.18
C LYS A 714 14.56 6.09 17.22
N GLN A 715 13.32 6.05 16.71
CA GLN A 715 12.89 5.02 15.75
C GLN A 715 13.64 5.11 14.43
N ILE A 716 13.89 6.33 13.91
CA ILE A 716 14.68 6.52 12.70
C ILE A 716 16.10 5.97 12.92
N VAL A 717 16.78 6.37 14.01
CA VAL A 717 18.13 5.89 14.30
C VAL A 717 18.17 4.39 14.53
N GLN A 718 17.16 3.80 15.20
CA GLN A 718 17.09 2.35 15.38
C GLN A 718 16.97 1.62 14.03
N SER A 719 16.15 2.13 13.11
CA SER A 719 16.01 1.52 11.77
C SER A 719 17.32 1.57 10.96
N LEU A 720 18.10 2.65 11.11
CA LEU A 720 19.42 2.76 10.49
C LEU A 720 20.42 1.74 11.08
N ILE A 721 20.43 1.59 12.41
CA ILE A 721 21.27 0.60 13.12
C ILE A 721 20.92 -0.82 12.67
N ASP A 722 19.61 -1.14 12.61
CA ASP A 722 19.14 -2.46 12.21
C ASP A 722 19.53 -2.77 10.75
N ALA A 723 19.34 -1.81 9.84
CA ALA A 723 19.73 -1.96 8.43
C ALA A 723 21.24 -2.18 8.26
N ALA A 724 22.10 -1.45 8.99
CA ALA A 724 23.54 -1.56 8.88
C ALA A 724 24.14 -2.85 9.49
N ARG A 725 23.46 -3.46 10.49
CA ARG A 725 23.96 -4.66 11.19
C ARG A 725 23.95 -5.93 10.35
N TYR A 726 23.06 -6.02 9.34
CA TYR A 726 22.80 -7.26 8.63
C TYR A 726 23.77 -7.55 7.49
N LYS A 727 24.62 -6.59 7.08
CA LYS A 727 25.60 -6.79 5.99
C LYS A 727 27.01 -6.33 6.43
N ASP A 728 27.60 -5.44 5.69
CA ASP A 728 28.99 -4.98 5.73
C ASP A 728 29.22 -3.69 6.56
N GLY A 729 28.27 -3.30 7.38
CA GLY A 729 28.27 -2.01 8.11
C GLY A 729 27.79 -0.84 7.25
N ARG A 730 27.17 -1.13 6.11
CA ARG A 730 26.58 -0.13 5.20
C ARG A 730 25.07 -0.25 5.19
N ILE A 731 24.39 0.83 4.91
CA ILE A 731 22.92 0.87 4.75
C ILE A 731 22.61 0.73 3.27
N HIS A 732 21.96 -0.36 2.90
CA HIS A 732 21.48 -0.66 1.56
C HIS A 732 19.99 -0.35 1.50
N THR A 733 19.62 0.90 1.25
CA THR A 733 18.25 1.30 1.02
C THR A 733 17.76 0.81 -0.35
N THR A 734 16.46 0.65 -0.53
CA THR A 734 15.84 0.42 -1.84
C THR A 734 15.34 1.75 -2.41
N PHE A 735 15.74 2.10 -3.63
CA PHE A 735 15.23 3.28 -4.34
C PHE A 735 14.04 2.89 -5.21
N GLU A 736 12.87 3.43 -4.93
CA GLU A 736 11.64 3.13 -5.66
C GLU A 736 11.35 4.17 -6.73
N GLN A 737 11.19 3.71 -7.99
CA GLN A 737 10.88 4.56 -9.15
C GLN A 737 9.36 4.71 -9.39
N THR A 738 8.55 3.81 -8.84
CA THR A 738 7.13 3.64 -9.20
C THR A 738 6.13 4.11 -8.11
N ILE A 739 6.61 4.66 -6.98
CA ILE A 739 5.74 5.06 -5.87
C ILE A 739 5.19 6.48 -6.01
N ALA A 740 6.06 7.42 -6.40
CA ALA A 740 5.66 8.82 -6.51
C ALA A 740 5.09 9.13 -7.89
N ALA A 741 3.80 9.48 -7.97
CA ALA A 741 3.13 9.79 -9.24
C ALA A 741 3.71 11.01 -9.99
N THR A 742 4.66 11.75 -9.40
CA THR A 742 5.35 12.89 -10.02
C THR A 742 6.64 12.50 -10.74
N GLY A 743 7.10 11.27 -10.69
CA GLY A 743 8.40 10.85 -11.23
C GLY A 743 9.56 10.90 -10.24
N ARG A 744 9.36 11.48 -9.05
CA ARG A 744 10.40 11.49 -8.00
C ARG A 744 10.71 10.09 -7.52
N LEU A 745 11.97 9.87 -7.16
CA LEU A 745 12.41 8.66 -6.45
C LEU A 745 11.93 8.73 -5.00
N SER A 746 11.67 7.58 -4.41
CA SER A 746 11.51 7.43 -2.97
C SER A 746 12.47 6.35 -2.47
N SER A 747 12.75 6.31 -1.17
CA SER A 747 13.57 5.26 -0.57
C SER A 747 12.78 4.49 0.49
N SER A 748 13.06 3.18 0.58
CA SER A 748 12.44 2.28 1.56
C SER A 748 13.50 1.33 2.14
N ASP A 749 13.24 0.79 3.30
CA ASP A 749 13.99 -0.25 3.99
C ASP A 749 15.50 0.01 4.19
N PRO A 750 15.89 1.15 4.82
CA PRO A 750 15.13 2.20 5.49
C PRO A 750 14.84 3.41 4.60
N ASN A 751 13.81 4.21 4.93
CA ASN A 751 13.55 5.46 4.22
C ASN A 751 14.52 6.57 4.66
N LEU A 752 15.56 6.82 3.87
CA LEU A 752 16.59 7.83 4.12
C LEU A 752 16.11 9.27 3.82
N GLN A 753 15.07 9.44 3.00
CA GLN A 753 14.50 10.76 2.69
C GLN A 753 13.72 11.36 3.87
N ASN A 754 13.40 10.56 4.89
CA ASN A 754 12.75 11.01 6.14
C ASN A 754 13.72 11.58 7.18
N ILE A 755 15.03 11.56 6.92
CA ILE A 755 16.03 12.14 7.81
C ILE A 755 15.87 13.68 7.77
N PRO A 756 15.57 14.35 8.90
CA PRO A 756 15.39 15.80 8.90
C PRO A 756 16.67 16.52 8.53
N ASN A 757 16.59 17.60 7.75
CA ASN A 757 17.77 18.40 7.39
C ASN A 757 17.84 19.76 8.10
N ARG A 758 16.72 20.26 8.69
CA ARG A 758 16.61 21.60 9.23
C ARG A 758 16.87 21.73 10.73
N ASN A 759 16.70 20.66 11.50
CA ASN A 759 16.89 20.68 12.95
C ASN A 759 18.26 20.08 13.36
N ALA A 760 18.69 20.37 14.60
CA ALA A 760 19.97 19.90 15.14
C ALA A 760 20.09 18.37 15.13
N ALA A 761 19.01 17.68 15.53
CA ALA A 761 18.98 16.20 15.59
C ALA A 761 19.17 15.57 14.20
N GLY A 762 18.54 16.14 13.16
CA GLY A 762 18.73 15.64 11.79
C GLY A 762 20.15 15.87 11.28
N ARG A 763 20.76 16.99 11.62
CA ARG A 763 22.19 17.23 11.32
C ARG A 763 23.13 16.23 12.01
N GLU A 764 22.84 15.87 13.24
CA GLU A 764 23.59 14.82 13.96
C GLU A 764 23.45 13.44 13.29
N ILE A 765 22.23 13.09 12.82
CA ILE A 765 21.99 11.83 12.10
C ILE A 765 22.76 11.84 10.77
N ARG A 766 22.75 12.95 10.02
CA ARG A 766 23.52 13.08 8.78
C ARG A 766 25.03 12.94 9.02
N ALA A 767 25.53 13.48 10.13
CA ALA A 767 26.94 13.35 10.51
C ALA A 767 27.37 11.93 10.93
N ALA A 768 26.42 10.97 11.04
CA ALA A 768 26.74 9.56 11.22
C ALA A 768 27.01 8.82 9.89
N PHE A 769 26.71 9.44 8.74
CA PHE A 769 27.08 8.89 7.43
C PHE A 769 28.50 9.35 7.09
N VAL A 770 29.38 8.38 6.87
CA VAL A 770 30.85 8.61 6.72
C VAL A 770 31.36 7.90 5.45
N PRO A 771 32.53 8.26 4.93
CA PRO A 771 33.15 7.52 3.83
C PRO A 771 33.44 6.06 4.24
N GLY A 772 33.20 5.14 3.33
CA GLY A 772 33.55 3.73 3.53
C GLY A 772 35.07 3.48 3.38
N SER A 773 35.52 2.26 3.67
CA SER A 773 36.90 1.86 3.53
C SER A 773 37.43 2.09 2.09
N GLY A 774 38.52 2.79 1.96
CA GLY A 774 39.14 3.16 0.67
C GLY A 774 38.71 4.52 0.12
N TYR A 775 37.88 5.26 0.84
CA TYR A 775 37.41 6.61 0.53
C TYR A 775 37.79 7.55 1.67
N GLU A 776 38.02 8.84 1.33
CA GLU A 776 38.48 9.83 2.32
C GLU A 776 37.41 10.83 2.75
N GLN A 777 36.47 11.14 1.85
CA GLN A 777 35.46 12.18 2.04
C GLN A 777 34.13 11.80 1.42
N LEU A 778 33.06 12.49 1.85
CA LEU A 778 31.79 12.56 1.15
C LEU A 778 31.67 13.88 0.40
N MET A 779 31.02 13.87 -0.74
CA MET A 779 30.67 15.05 -1.53
C MET A 779 29.16 15.12 -1.67
N SER A 780 28.58 16.29 -1.37
CA SER A 780 27.18 16.61 -1.60
C SER A 780 27.07 17.58 -2.78
N CYS A 781 26.19 17.28 -3.74
CA CYS A 781 25.92 18.09 -4.91
C CYS A 781 24.41 18.33 -5.02
N ASP A 782 23.95 19.57 -4.83
CA ASP A 782 22.53 19.93 -4.77
C ASP A 782 22.17 20.98 -5.83
N TYR A 783 21.06 20.77 -6.51
CA TYR A 783 20.52 21.74 -7.46
C TYR A 783 19.98 22.98 -6.75
N SER A 784 20.48 24.14 -7.11
CA SER A 784 20.01 25.43 -6.57
C SER A 784 18.68 25.85 -7.24
N GLN A 785 17.58 25.83 -6.50
CA GLN A 785 16.24 26.27 -6.90
C GLN A 785 15.75 25.71 -8.26
N VAL A 786 15.98 24.44 -8.54
CA VAL A 786 15.66 23.81 -9.83
C VAL A 786 14.20 24.01 -10.27
N GLU A 787 13.24 23.86 -9.35
CA GLU A 787 11.81 24.02 -9.65
C GLU A 787 11.45 25.47 -10.07
N LEU A 788 12.08 26.49 -9.46
CA LEU A 788 11.86 27.90 -9.84
C LEU A 788 12.51 28.22 -11.20
N ARG A 789 13.66 27.58 -11.53
CA ARG A 789 14.31 27.69 -12.83
C ARG A 789 13.47 27.05 -13.94
N ILE A 790 12.88 25.89 -13.66
CA ILE A 790 11.91 25.24 -14.56
C ILE A 790 10.69 26.13 -14.77
N MET A 791 10.16 26.75 -13.70
CA MET A 791 9.02 27.67 -13.80
C MET A 791 9.37 28.89 -14.66
N ALA A 792 10.56 29.47 -14.51
CA ALA A 792 11.03 30.59 -15.33
C ALA A 792 11.11 30.21 -16.81
N HIS A 793 11.68 29.06 -17.12
CA HIS A 793 11.78 28.53 -18.48
C HIS A 793 10.38 28.23 -19.08
N ALA A 794 9.51 27.52 -18.34
CA ALA A 794 8.21 27.07 -18.84
C ALA A 794 7.21 28.22 -19.01
N SER A 795 7.28 29.27 -18.16
CA SER A 795 6.45 30.46 -18.28
C SER A 795 7.00 31.47 -19.31
N ALA A 796 8.28 31.34 -19.69
CA ALA A 796 9.02 32.31 -20.49
C ALA A 796 8.95 33.76 -19.93
N ASP A 797 8.80 33.92 -18.62
CA ASP A 797 8.74 35.21 -17.95
C ASP A 797 10.12 35.88 -17.96
N LYS A 798 10.24 36.97 -18.73
CA LYS A 798 11.51 37.67 -18.92
C LYS A 798 12.09 38.19 -17.61
N THR A 799 11.24 38.75 -16.74
CA THR A 799 11.68 39.33 -15.47
C THR A 799 12.23 38.25 -14.53
N LEU A 800 11.62 37.06 -14.54
CA LEU A 800 12.10 35.93 -13.77
C LEU A 800 13.39 35.33 -14.35
N ILE A 801 13.50 35.26 -15.67
CA ILE A 801 14.73 34.84 -16.38
C ILE A 801 15.89 35.81 -16.05
N ASP A 802 15.65 37.13 -16.16
CA ASP A 802 16.66 38.16 -15.85
C ASP A 802 17.10 38.06 -14.37
N ALA A 803 16.17 37.71 -13.45
CA ALA A 803 16.50 37.50 -12.04
C ALA A 803 17.54 36.38 -11.84
N PHE A 804 17.41 35.27 -12.56
CA PHE A 804 18.40 34.18 -12.51
C PHE A 804 19.72 34.51 -13.22
N GLN A 805 19.67 35.34 -14.24
CA GLN A 805 20.87 35.74 -15.01
C GLN A 805 21.67 36.87 -14.35
N SER A 806 21.04 37.61 -13.40
CA SER A 806 21.67 38.81 -12.78
C SER A 806 22.90 38.53 -11.91
N GLY A 807 23.12 37.28 -11.48
CA GLY A 807 24.20 36.92 -10.53
C GLY A 807 23.94 37.35 -9.08
N VAL A 808 22.81 38.02 -8.78
CA VAL A 808 22.41 38.46 -7.45
C VAL A 808 21.62 37.33 -6.76
N ASP A 809 21.59 37.34 -5.41
CA ASP A 809 20.68 36.42 -4.68
C ASP A 809 19.26 36.52 -5.23
N PHE A 810 18.80 35.44 -5.83
CA PHE A 810 17.50 35.37 -6.52
C PHE A 810 16.33 35.89 -5.69
N HIS A 811 16.26 35.46 -4.42
CA HIS A 811 15.14 35.86 -3.55
C HIS A 811 15.26 37.34 -3.13
N LYS A 812 16.46 37.89 -3.00
CA LYS A 812 16.66 39.34 -2.78
C LYS A 812 16.26 40.14 -4.00
N PHE A 813 16.69 39.69 -5.20
CA PHE A 813 16.32 40.35 -6.45
C PHE A 813 14.81 40.35 -6.68
N VAL A 814 14.15 39.21 -6.53
CA VAL A 814 12.68 39.11 -6.65
C VAL A 814 11.98 40.00 -5.58
N ALA A 815 12.51 40.04 -4.35
CA ALA A 815 11.96 40.89 -3.30
C ALA A 815 12.09 42.37 -3.63
N SER A 816 13.21 42.81 -4.22
CA SER A 816 13.39 44.19 -4.65
C SER A 816 12.33 44.61 -5.67
N LEU A 817 11.96 43.76 -6.59
CA LEU A 817 10.92 43.97 -7.59
C LEU A 817 9.52 44.03 -6.97
N VAL A 818 9.18 43.02 -6.13
CA VAL A 818 7.85 42.89 -5.49
C VAL A 818 7.58 44.05 -4.51
N TYR A 819 8.59 44.45 -3.72
CA TYR A 819 8.48 45.56 -2.76
C TYR A 819 8.84 46.91 -3.38
N ARG A 820 9.38 46.94 -4.61
CA ARG A 820 9.84 48.14 -5.32
C ARG A 820 10.87 48.97 -4.53
N ILE A 821 11.88 48.28 -4.03
CA ILE A 821 13.01 48.85 -3.27
C ILE A 821 14.33 48.36 -3.86
N PRO A 822 15.45 49.14 -3.68
CA PRO A 822 16.79 48.65 -4.10
C PRO A 822 17.15 47.34 -3.43
N VAL A 823 17.94 46.48 -4.13
CA VAL A 823 18.31 45.14 -3.65
C VAL A 823 19.05 45.18 -2.31
N GLU A 824 19.84 46.23 -2.08
CA GLU A 824 20.61 46.43 -0.85
C GLU A 824 19.74 46.75 0.37
N GLN A 825 18.50 47.26 0.13
CA GLN A 825 17.54 47.61 1.18
C GLN A 825 16.58 46.49 1.53
N VAL A 826 16.66 45.32 0.84
CA VAL A 826 15.80 44.15 1.09
C VAL A 826 16.15 43.55 2.45
N SER A 827 15.21 43.56 3.39
CA SER A 827 15.35 42.96 4.70
C SER A 827 15.34 41.40 4.63
N ALA A 828 15.87 40.77 5.68
CA ALA A 828 15.84 39.34 5.81
C ALA A 828 14.39 38.78 5.79
N ASP A 829 13.44 39.48 6.42
CA ASP A 829 12.03 39.09 6.45
C ASP A 829 11.39 39.20 5.07
N GLN A 830 11.65 40.29 4.34
CA GLN A 830 11.13 40.48 2.97
C GLN A 830 11.68 39.37 2.03
N ARG A 831 12.97 39.07 2.14
CA ARG A 831 13.59 37.95 1.41
C ARG A 831 12.92 36.62 1.77
N SER A 832 12.69 36.36 3.06
CA SER A 832 12.03 35.13 3.55
C SER A 832 10.58 35.04 3.09
N HIS A 833 9.83 36.17 3.12
CA HIS A 833 8.46 36.24 2.61
C HIS A 833 8.39 35.87 1.13
N VAL A 834 9.28 36.45 0.30
CA VAL A 834 9.33 36.17 -1.14
C VAL A 834 9.75 34.73 -1.40
N LYS A 835 10.72 34.19 -0.64
CA LYS A 835 11.11 32.79 -0.74
C LYS A 835 9.90 31.86 -0.50
N ALA A 836 9.20 32.08 0.61
CA ALA A 836 8.02 31.28 0.95
C ALA A 836 6.89 31.43 -0.09
N MET A 837 6.71 32.62 -0.64
CA MET A 837 5.69 32.93 -1.64
C MET A 837 6.02 32.26 -2.99
N SER A 838 7.25 32.38 -3.50
CA SER A 838 7.67 31.82 -4.78
C SER A 838 7.45 30.28 -4.81
N TYR A 839 7.83 29.59 -3.75
CA TYR A 839 7.57 28.15 -3.63
C TYR A 839 6.07 27.87 -3.38
N GLY A 840 5.43 28.62 -2.48
CA GLY A 840 4.01 28.41 -2.16
C GLY A 840 3.09 28.58 -3.38
N LEU A 841 3.34 29.56 -4.24
CA LEU A 841 2.56 29.77 -5.45
C LEU A 841 2.81 28.69 -6.50
N ALA A 842 4.07 28.26 -6.67
CA ALA A 842 4.41 27.13 -7.55
C ALA A 842 3.68 25.85 -7.13
N TYR A 843 3.39 25.66 -5.84
CA TYR A 843 2.66 24.52 -5.29
C TYR A 843 1.14 24.77 -5.13
N GLY A 844 0.61 25.86 -5.68
CA GLY A 844 -0.82 26.18 -5.60
C GLY A 844 -1.31 26.48 -4.19
N LEU A 845 -0.47 27.06 -3.32
CA LEU A 845 -0.84 27.42 -1.96
C LEU A 845 -1.93 28.49 -1.97
N SER A 846 -3.03 28.25 -1.24
CA SER A 846 -4.09 29.24 -1.10
C SER A 846 -3.63 30.48 -0.30
N THR A 847 -4.30 31.63 -0.48
CA THR A 847 -4.04 32.84 0.29
C THR A 847 -4.04 32.60 1.79
N TYR A 848 -4.97 31.77 2.29
CA TYR A 848 -5.02 31.39 3.70
C TYR A 848 -3.79 30.56 4.12
N GLY A 849 -3.36 29.63 3.27
CA GLY A 849 -2.14 28.85 3.51
C GLY A 849 -0.89 29.72 3.54
N LEU A 850 -0.79 30.69 2.62
CA LEU A 850 0.29 31.67 2.55
C LEU A 850 0.31 32.56 3.79
N ALA A 851 -0.85 33.10 4.18
CA ALA A 851 -1.02 33.92 5.39
C ALA A 851 -0.52 33.20 6.65
N LYS A 852 -0.91 31.90 6.80
CA LYS A 852 -0.48 31.07 7.92
C LYS A 852 1.05 30.79 7.90
N GLN A 853 1.61 30.54 6.73
CA GLN A 853 3.05 30.24 6.57
C GLN A 853 3.91 31.48 6.89
N LEU A 854 3.43 32.67 6.53
CA LEU A 854 4.13 33.94 6.74
C LEU A 854 3.82 34.59 8.10
N GLY A 855 2.85 34.10 8.85
CA GLY A 855 2.40 34.71 10.10
C GLY A 855 1.72 36.09 9.91
N ILE A 856 1.10 36.37 8.75
CA ILE A 856 0.47 37.61 8.40
C ILE A 856 -1.05 37.47 8.23
N SER A 857 -1.79 38.59 8.15
CA SER A 857 -3.23 38.51 7.89
C SER A 857 -3.55 38.01 6.47
N PRO A 858 -4.70 37.33 6.24
CA PRO A 858 -5.12 36.91 4.90
C PRO A 858 -5.17 38.07 3.88
N ALA A 859 -5.59 39.29 4.31
CA ALA A 859 -5.62 40.46 3.46
C ALA A 859 -4.20 40.89 3.03
N ALA A 860 -3.22 40.86 3.95
CA ALA A 860 -1.82 41.16 3.63
C ALA A 860 -1.20 40.08 2.69
N ALA A 861 -1.56 38.82 2.89
CA ALA A 861 -1.13 37.76 2.00
C ALA A 861 -1.70 37.89 0.58
N GLU A 862 -2.97 38.28 0.44
CA GLU A 862 -3.59 38.55 -0.87
C GLU A 862 -2.91 39.71 -1.60
N MET A 863 -2.70 40.84 -0.90
CA MET A 863 -1.99 41.98 -1.47
C MET A 863 -0.56 41.60 -1.94
N LEU A 864 0.11 40.77 -1.18
CA LEU A 864 1.47 40.31 -1.53
C LEU A 864 1.45 39.37 -2.76
N LYS A 865 0.46 38.50 -2.85
CA LYS A 865 0.20 37.62 -3.98
C LYS A 865 -0.12 38.42 -5.26
N GLU A 866 -0.99 39.42 -5.17
CA GLU A 866 -1.29 40.33 -6.27
C GLU A 866 -0.05 41.10 -6.76
N LYS A 867 0.77 41.63 -5.84
CA LYS A 867 2.04 42.26 -6.21
C LYS A 867 2.97 41.34 -6.94
N TYR A 868 3.07 40.07 -6.51
CA TYR A 868 3.90 39.08 -7.14
C TYR A 868 3.43 38.79 -8.57
N PHE A 869 2.16 38.50 -8.77
CA PHE A 869 1.60 38.22 -10.10
C PHE A 869 1.57 39.44 -11.02
N ASN A 870 1.41 40.64 -10.47
CA ASN A 870 1.59 41.88 -11.25
C ASN A 870 3.04 42.09 -11.70
N THR A 871 4.03 41.55 -10.99
CA THR A 871 5.46 41.57 -11.36
C THR A 871 5.79 40.46 -12.35
N PHE A 872 5.20 39.27 -12.18
CA PHE A 872 5.44 38.05 -12.96
C PHE A 872 4.17 37.54 -13.65
N GLY A 873 3.63 38.36 -14.58
CA GLY A 873 2.35 38.09 -15.24
C GLY A 873 2.38 36.78 -16.06
N ALA A 874 3.48 36.51 -16.76
CA ALA A 874 3.61 35.30 -17.56
C ALA A 874 3.65 34.03 -16.69
N VAL A 875 4.14 34.10 -15.45
CA VAL A 875 4.03 32.98 -14.48
C VAL A 875 2.59 32.72 -14.11
N HIS A 876 1.80 33.78 -13.86
CA HIS A 876 0.37 33.66 -13.55
C HIS A 876 -0.38 32.96 -14.69
N ASP A 877 -0.24 33.49 -15.92
CA ASP A 877 -0.90 32.96 -17.12
C ASP A 877 -0.51 31.50 -17.38
N TYR A 878 0.76 31.15 -17.16
CA TYR A 878 1.24 29.78 -17.27
C TYR A 878 0.54 28.86 -16.28
N LEU A 879 0.51 29.24 -15.00
CA LEU A 879 -0.11 28.42 -13.94
C LEU A 879 -1.61 28.23 -14.20
N GLU A 880 -2.35 29.26 -14.58
CA GLU A 880 -3.76 29.12 -14.97
C GLU A 880 -3.93 28.19 -16.17
N SER A 881 -3.07 28.33 -17.20
CA SER A 881 -3.12 27.48 -18.38
C SER A 881 -2.93 26.00 -18.08
N LEU A 882 -2.15 25.65 -17.03
CA LEU A 882 -1.95 24.24 -16.63
C LEU A 882 -3.24 23.61 -16.14
N VAL A 883 -4.00 24.33 -15.29
CA VAL A 883 -5.28 23.82 -14.77
C VAL A 883 -6.31 23.67 -15.89
N ASP A 884 -6.39 24.67 -16.78
CA ASP A 884 -7.32 24.64 -17.91
C ASP A 884 -7.00 23.54 -18.94
N LYS A 885 -5.71 23.34 -19.23
CA LYS A 885 -5.27 22.22 -20.05
C LYS A 885 -5.60 20.88 -19.40
N ALA A 886 -5.32 20.74 -18.08
CA ALA A 886 -5.62 19.54 -17.34
C ALA A 886 -7.13 19.21 -17.29
N ARG A 887 -8.01 20.22 -17.19
CA ARG A 887 -9.47 20.03 -17.28
C ARG A 887 -9.92 19.51 -18.65
N LYS A 888 -9.27 19.99 -19.73
CA LYS A 888 -9.61 19.59 -21.11
C LYS A 888 -9.02 18.21 -21.48
N LEU A 889 -7.77 17.95 -21.11
CA LEU A 889 -7.03 16.75 -21.53
C LEU A 889 -7.13 15.61 -20.52
N GLY A 890 -7.54 15.89 -19.26
CA GLY A 890 -7.55 14.91 -18.17
C GLY A 890 -6.18 14.69 -17.49
N TYR A 891 -5.10 15.30 -18.01
CA TYR A 891 -3.73 15.14 -17.50
C TYR A 891 -2.91 16.42 -17.63
N THR A 892 -1.78 16.49 -16.91
CA THR A 892 -0.65 17.38 -17.19
C THR A 892 0.58 16.57 -17.55
N GLN A 893 1.56 17.21 -18.18
CA GLN A 893 2.81 16.56 -18.57
C GLN A 893 4.04 17.41 -18.22
N THR A 894 5.17 16.74 -17.99
CA THR A 894 6.48 17.37 -17.79
C THR A 894 7.05 17.88 -19.14
N MET A 895 8.16 18.59 -19.08
CA MET A 895 8.94 19.00 -20.28
C MET A 895 9.38 17.81 -21.13
N PHE A 896 9.51 16.62 -20.53
CA PHE A 896 9.92 15.38 -21.17
C PHE A 896 8.76 14.46 -21.55
N GLY A 897 7.50 14.92 -21.39
CA GLY A 897 6.32 14.18 -21.80
C GLY A 897 5.75 13.23 -20.73
N ARG A 898 6.32 13.14 -19.52
CA ARG A 898 5.75 12.34 -18.43
C ARG A 898 4.36 12.87 -18.08
N ARG A 899 3.34 11.99 -18.09
CA ARG A 899 1.95 12.37 -17.83
C ARG A 899 1.54 12.00 -16.40
N ARG A 900 0.66 12.85 -15.83
CA ARG A 900 -0.09 12.55 -14.62
C ARG A 900 -1.56 12.89 -14.84
N TYR A 901 -2.44 11.97 -14.48
CA TYR A 901 -3.88 12.06 -14.73
C TYR A 901 -4.63 12.61 -13.51
N PHE A 902 -5.73 13.37 -13.75
CA PHE A 902 -6.49 14.05 -12.70
C PHE A 902 -7.99 13.87 -12.86
N PRO A 903 -8.55 12.67 -12.64
CA PRO A 903 -9.98 12.41 -12.82
C PRO A 903 -10.88 13.26 -11.91
N LYS A 904 -10.34 13.77 -10.79
CA LYS A 904 -11.08 14.57 -9.80
C LYS A 904 -11.12 16.07 -10.09
N LEU A 905 -10.53 16.56 -11.19
CA LEU A 905 -10.58 18.00 -11.56
C LEU A 905 -11.99 18.50 -11.85
N ASN A 906 -12.89 17.64 -12.30
CA ASN A 906 -14.29 17.95 -12.58
C ASN A 906 -15.24 17.45 -11.47
N SER A 907 -14.72 17.09 -10.30
CA SER A 907 -15.53 16.63 -9.16
C SER A 907 -16.47 17.74 -8.66
N THR A 908 -17.70 17.38 -8.30
CA THR A 908 -18.66 18.26 -7.63
C THR A 908 -18.21 18.59 -6.20
N ASN A 909 -17.41 17.73 -5.57
CA ASN A 909 -16.83 18.00 -4.26
C ASN A 909 -15.71 19.04 -4.38
N ARG A 910 -15.94 20.21 -3.79
CA ARG A 910 -15.01 21.35 -3.82
C ARG A 910 -13.63 21.02 -3.28
N ALA A 911 -13.54 20.30 -2.15
CA ALA A 911 -12.25 19.98 -1.52
C ALA A 911 -11.41 19.01 -2.39
N SER A 912 -12.07 18.03 -3.02
CA SER A 912 -11.42 17.09 -3.95
C SER A 912 -10.95 17.80 -5.22
N ARG A 913 -11.78 18.71 -5.77
CA ARG A 913 -11.44 19.50 -6.94
C ARG A 913 -10.25 20.45 -6.67
N GLU A 914 -10.27 21.21 -5.57
CA GLU A 914 -9.16 22.11 -5.19
C GLU A 914 -7.86 21.32 -4.92
N ALA A 915 -7.95 20.11 -4.36
CA ALA A 915 -6.77 19.23 -4.18
C ALA A 915 -6.20 18.76 -5.52
N ALA A 916 -7.07 18.39 -6.48
CA ALA A 916 -6.66 17.99 -7.83
C ALA A 916 -6.06 19.18 -8.61
N GLU A 917 -6.61 20.39 -8.48
CA GLU A 917 -6.06 21.61 -9.09
C GLU A 917 -4.64 21.90 -8.59
N ARG A 918 -4.42 21.86 -7.26
CA ARG A 918 -3.06 22.00 -6.70
C ARG A 918 -2.09 20.93 -7.20
N ALA A 919 -2.55 19.70 -7.29
CA ALA A 919 -1.72 18.61 -7.80
C ALA A 919 -1.40 18.78 -9.30
N ALA A 920 -2.34 19.31 -10.10
CA ALA A 920 -2.15 19.59 -11.53
C ALA A 920 -1.16 20.75 -11.76
N LEU A 921 -1.13 21.76 -10.89
CA LEU A 921 -0.14 22.83 -10.92
C LEU A 921 1.28 22.34 -10.60
N ASN A 922 1.39 21.49 -9.58
CA ASN A 922 2.68 21.05 -9.08
C ASN A 922 3.33 19.96 -9.96
N ALA A 923 2.55 19.04 -10.54
CA ALA A 923 3.05 17.86 -11.22
C ALA A 923 4.00 18.17 -12.40
N PRO A 924 3.76 19.15 -13.29
CA PRO A 924 4.67 19.45 -14.39
C PRO A 924 6.03 19.97 -13.90
N ILE A 925 6.04 20.85 -12.91
CA ILE A 925 7.25 21.48 -12.39
C ILE A 925 8.09 20.46 -11.61
N GLN A 926 7.47 19.80 -10.62
CA GLN A 926 8.14 18.78 -9.80
C GLN A 926 8.58 17.56 -10.62
N GLY A 927 7.73 17.14 -11.58
CA GLY A 927 8.07 16.02 -12.44
C GLY A 927 9.23 16.35 -13.40
N SER A 928 9.27 17.57 -13.97
CA SER A 928 10.41 17.99 -14.80
C SER A 928 11.71 18.05 -13.99
N ALA A 929 11.66 18.50 -12.72
CA ALA A 929 12.82 18.46 -11.82
C ALA A 929 13.29 17.03 -11.56
N ALA A 930 12.35 16.09 -11.37
CA ALA A 930 12.69 14.68 -11.20
C ALA A 930 13.30 14.06 -12.46
N ASP A 931 12.80 14.41 -13.65
CA ASP A 931 13.35 13.94 -14.92
C ASP A 931 14.77 14.49 -15.14
N ILE A 932 15.01 15.80 -14.84
CA ILE A 932 16.35 16.40 -14.87
C ILE A 932 17.29 15.69 -13.92
N MET A 933 16.88 15.41 -12.68
CA MET A 933 17.71 14.69 -11.70
C MET A 933 18.06 13.28 -12.20
N LYS A 934 17.12 12.54 -12.79
CA LYS A 934 17.35 11.22 -13.37
C LYS A 934 18.37 11.25 -14.51
N LEU A 935 18.23 12.21 -15.42
CA LEU A 935 19.17 12.42 -16.51
C LEU A 935 20.56 12.80 -15.97
N ALA A 936 20.62 13.65 -14.93
CA ALA A 936 21.88 14.01 -14.27
C ALA A 936 22.56 12.80 -13.64
N MET A 937 21.81 11.93 -12.95
CA MET A 937 22.34 10.68 -12.36
C MET A 937 22.97 9.77 -13.42
N ILE A 938 22.30 9.60 -14.57
CA ILE A 938 22.81 8.79 -15.68
C ILE A 938 24.12 9.39 -16.20
N ARG A 939 24.13 10.70 -16.45
CA ARG A 939 25.30 11.40 -16.98
C ARG A 939 26.48 11.39 -16.01
N VAL A 940 26.24 11.63 -14.72
CA VAL A 940 27.25 11.55 -13.67
C VAL A 940 27.89 10.15 -13.61
N ASP A 941 27.08 9.08 -13.59
CA ASP A 941 27.61 7.70 -13.56
C ASP A 941 28.44 7.38 -14.80
N ASP A 942 27.97 7.80 -15.98
CA ASP A 942 28.67 7.58 -17.24
C ASP A 942 29.99 8.38 -17.32
N ASP A 943 30.02 9.63 -16.88
CA ASP A 943 31.20 10.49 -16.96
C ASP A 943 32.26 10.10 -15.90
N LEU A 944 31.84 9.69 -14.69
CA LEU A 944 32.77 9.09 -13.70
C LEU A 944 33.39 7.80 -14.24
N ARG A 945 32.64 6.96 -14.91
CA ARG A 945 33.13 5.72 -15.52
C ARG A 945 34.13 6.02 -16.67
N LYS A 946 33.82 6.98 -17.56
CA LYS A 946 34.72 7.39 -18.64
C LYS A 946 36.02 7.96 -18.11
N ALA A 947 35.97 8.72 -17.02
CA ALA A 947 37.15 9.26 -16.34
C ALA A 947 37.97 8.19 -15.59
N ASN A 948 37.45 6.96 -15.48
CA ASN A 948 38.06 5.83 -14.77
C ASN A 948 38.44 6.18 -13.32
N VAL A 949 37.64 7.00 -12.63
CA VAL A 949 37.79 7.32 -11.22
C VAL A 949 37.18 6.24 -10.34
N LYS A 950 37.64 6.10 -9.10
CA LYS A 950 37.11 5.14 -8.11
C LYS A 950 35.95 5.70 -7.32
N SER A 951 35.80 7.01 -7.28
CA SER A 951 34.71 7.72 -6.63
C SER A 951 33.34 7.34 -7.24
N ARG A 952 32.29 7.33 -6.42
CA ARG A 952 30.99 6.78 -6.83
C ARG A 952 29.82 7.47 -6.16
N VAL A 953 28.65 7.46 -6.81
CA VAL A 953 27.38 7.93 -6.24
C VAL A 953 26.85 6.87 -5.29
N ILE A 954 26.41 7.28 -4.08
CA ILE A 954 25.87 6.36 -3.05
C ILE A 954 24.43 6.68 -2.65
N LEU A 955 24.02 7.96 -2.66
CA LEU A 955 22.67 8.37 -2.28
C LEU A 955 22.12 9.42 -3.25
N GLN A 956 20.78 9.39 -3.41
CA GLN A 956 19.99 10.45 -4.01
C GLN A 956 18.90 10.85 -3.01
N ILE A 957 18.86 12.10 -2.58
CA ILE A 957 17.95 12.65 -1.58
C ILE A 957 17.35 13.95 -2.12
N HIS A 958 16.08 13.95 -2.50
CA HIS A 958 15.40 15.11 -3.11
C HIS A 958 16.12 15.60 -4.39
N ASP A 959 16.75 16.76 -4.35
CA ASP A 959 17.49 17.38 -5.46
C ASP A 959 19.03 17.28 -5.26
N GLU A 960 19.49 16.41 -4.33
CA GLU A 960 20.87 16.21 -3.89
C GLU A 960 21.39 14.83 -4.31
N LEU A 961 22.65 14.79 -4.81
CA LEU A 961 23.46 13.57 -4.96
C LEU A 961 24.57 13.55 -3.91
N VAL A 962 24.77 12.39 -3.28
CA VAL A 962 25.88 12.17 -2.34
C VAL A 962 26.84 11.13 -2.92
N LEU A 963 28.12 11.44 -2.93
CA LEU A 963 29.18 10.58 -3.47
C LEU A 963 30.22 10.24 -2.38
N GLU A 964 30.81 9.05 -2.48
CA GLU A 964 32.06 8.69 -1.81
C GLU A 964 33.24 9.06 -2.70
N ILE A 965 34.19 9.80 -2.15
CA ILE A 965 35.34 10.33 -2.86
C ILE A 965 36.60 9.55 -2.49
N ALA A 966 37.27 8.95 -3.48
CA ALA A 966 38.51 8.23 -3.29
C ALA A 966 39.68 9.22 -3.09
N HIS A 967 40.76 8.72 -2.50
CA HIS A 967 41.92 9.55 -2.18
C HIS A 967 42.46 10.31 -3.40
N GLY A 968 42.49 11.64 -3.29
CA GLY A 968 43.06 12.54 -4.30
C GLY A 968 42.16 12.78 -5.53
N GLU A 969 40.89 12.34 -5.52
CA GLU A 969 39.97 12.51 -6.67
C GLU A 969 39.00 13.69 -6.50
N ALA A 970 39.00 14.41 -5.35
CA ALA A 970 37.98 15.40 -5.02
C ALA A 970 37.75 16.46 -6.11
N ASP A 971 38.83 17.17 -6.53
CA ASP A 971 38.72 18.25 -7.52
C ASP A 971 38.25 17.75 -8.90
N VAL A 972 38.74 16.57 -9.31
CA VAL A 972 38.34 15.97 -10.60
C VAL A 972 36.88 15.55 -10.60
N VAL A 973 36.44 14.89 -9.51
CA VAL A 973 35.06 14.44 -9.34
C VAL A 973 34.11 15.63 -9.23
N GLU A 974 34.46 16.67 -8.47
CA GLU A 974 33.64 17.88 -8.35
C GLU A 974 33.38 18.50 -9.73
N ASN A 975 34.46 18.67 -10.54
CA ASN A 975 34.31 19.21 -11.88
C ASN A 975 33.44 18.33 -12.78
N ILE A 976 33.61 17.02 -12.74
CA ILE A 976 32.80 16.07 -13.52
C ILE A 976 31.33 16.19 -13.13
N VAL A 977 31.03 16.09 -11.83
CA VAL A 977 29.65 16.07 -11.34
C VAL A 977 28.96 17.41 -11.58
N LYS A 978 29.64 18.51 -11.29
CA LYS A 978 29.10 19.85 -11.53
C LYS A 978 28.80 20.08 -13.00
N ASN A 979 29.77 19.77 -13.89
CA ASN A 979 29.54 19.88 -15.33
C ASN A 979 28.42 18.99 -15.84
N ALA A 980 28.33 17.71 -15.38
CA ALA A 980 27.29 16.79 -15.77
C ALA A 980 25.91 17.27 -15.33
N MET A 981 25.77 17.77 -14.10
CA MET A 981 24.47 18.24 -13.56
C MET A 981 24.07 19.59 -14.18
N GLU A 982 24.98 20.58 -14.28
CA GLU A 982 24.63 21.92 -14.80
C GLU A 982 24.30 21.92 -16.29
N HIS A 983 24.83 20.96 -17.06
CA HIS A 983 24.60 20.85 -18.51
C HIS A 983 23.72 19.65 -18.89
N THR A 984 22.98 19.12 -17.94
CA THR A 984 22.06 17.98 -18.19
C THR A 984 21.01 18.31 -19.26
N VAL A 985 20.45 19.51 -19.20
CA VAL A 985 19.45 20.02 -20.16
C VAL A 985 19.67 21.52 -20.41
N GLU A 986 19.29 22.00 -21.57
CA GLU A 986 19.31 23.42 -21.91
C GLU A 986 17.99 24.09 -21.53
N LEU A 987 18.06 25.04 -20.60
CA LEU A 987 16.94 25.89 -20.21
C LEU A 987 17.23 27.35 -20.60
N SER A 988 16.19 28.19 -20.65
CA SER A 988 16.36 29.65 -20.82
C SER A 988 17.07 30.32 -19.63
N VAL A 989 17.25 29.59 -18.52
CA VAL A 989 18.04 29.96 -17.35
C VAL A 989 19.06 28.87 -17.04
N PRO A 990 20.31 29.22 -16.65
CA PRO A 990 21.31 28.20 -16.36
C PRO A 990 20.91 27.35 -15.17
N LEU A 991 21.12 26.04 -15.20
CA LEU A 991 21.11 25.20 -14.01
C LEU A 991 22.35 25.53 -13.17
N SER A 992 22.22 25.51 -11.85
CA SER A 992 23.34 25.79 -10.93
C SER A 992 23.36 24.72 -9.84
N VAL A 993 24.54 24.21 -9.55
CA VAL A 993 24.81 23.17 -8.58
C VAL A 993 25.72 23.69 -7.47
N SER A 994 25.28 23.54 -6.23
CA SER A 994 26.13 23.76 -5.06
C SER A 994 26.85 22.47 -4.73
N THR A 995 28.16 22.53 -4.50
CA THR A 995 29.00 21.39 -4.15
C THR A 995 29.71 21.62 -2.83
N GLY A 996 29.79 20.61 -1.96
CA GLY A 996 30.59 20.65 -0.75
C GLY A 996 31.20 19.30 -0.45
N VAL A 997 32.33 19.31 0.22
CA VAL A 997 33.12 18.12 0.55
C VAL A 997 33.39 18.09 2.06
N GLY A 998 33.23 16.94 2.69
CA GLY A 998 33.45 16.82 4.14
C GLY A 998 33.72 15.39 4.60
N ALA A 999 34.18 15.28 5.86
CA ALA A 999 34.45 14.00 6.49
C ALA A 999 33.18 13.19 6.82
N ASP A 1000 32.04 13.83 6.78
CA ASP A 1000 30.73 13.22 6.92
C ASP A 1000 29.71 13.97 6.05
N TRP A 1001 28.49 13.41 5.91
CA TRP A 1001 27.45 14.02 5.07
C TRP A 1001 27.01 15.40 5.56
N GLN A 1002 26.99 15.64 6.89
CA GLN A 1002 26.62 16.97 7.41
C GLN A 1002 27.68 18.04 7.08
N LEU A 1003 28.94 17.68 7.14
CA LEU A 1003 30.04 18.59 6.77
C LEU A 1003 30.15 18.80 5.25
N ALA A 1004 29.68 17.84 4.45
CA ALA A 1004 29.58 17.97 3.01
C ALA A 1004 28.34 18.77 2.56
N ALA A 1005 27.29 18.86 3.40
CA ALA A 1005 26.07 19.59 3.06
C ALA A 1005 26.26 21.12 3.13
N HIS A 1006 25.48 21.87 2.33
CA HIS A 1006 25.52 23.35 2.21
C HIS A 1006 24.55 24.06 3.13
#